data_9a19c0c7bed40fb0aef36a766d469b64
#
_entry.id   9a19c0c7bed40fb0aef36a766d469b64
#
_cell.length_a   1.000
_cell.length_b   1.000
_cell.length_c   1.000
_cell.angle_alpha   90.00
_cell.angle_beta   90.00
_cell.angle_gamma   90.00
#
_symmetry.space_group_name_H-M   'P 1'
#
loop_
_entity.id
_entity.type
_entity.pdbx_description
1 polymer ?
#
loop_
_entity_poly.entity_id
_entity_poly.type
_entity_poly.pdbx_seq_one_letter_code
_entity_poly.pdbx_strand_id
1 'polypeptide(L)'
;MEFSIATLLANFTDDKLVARKVLEKKLGCEDEESLEKLHITLEVLEKIGLLAKERGKYRRISEEGLIEAKLRCSSKGFCFAIQDVEGAEDIYIRESHLSNAWNGDRVLVRVLKEGSRRRSPEGEVKLILERSNHTLLARIKQVDGGFRAVPLDDRLLFELKILTNGMKLEEALDHLAHVEVLRYPLAQYPPIGRVVQILGSDAEAAADIDLVTCKHDLSRNFSDAILDAASKLSKRLLKADLKNKLDLRNLFTLAITEVNNDQKVVENAFSLEKTVAGNWQLGFHIADVSHYIQPDEALDREAVKRGRSVYLGDLVLPMLPDAVAERCSLVPKSDRLAISFLITFSAQSGAVLEWEIQPSVIHVDTALTKAKAEGVLAGDVKKESPDVIELLHNLVSISQSVRQARLARGSLQLNLPSTQNPYFDEGILGAVVVDDSPVRSLFTEFVLLVNELMAVHLNALGVPAIWRTQGTPDAEDVQEMLKLAINLGVELALDPEVEIEPLDYQHLTRAFADSPSEQVLTYLLQDTLKPSVYSTTQGSHFGLALPQYIHCTAPLRRYPDLLIQRVYYQLLEHGRDRRNTRVKERVNLRHSSSHTEINWNVLPPELQQELQSDLTRVIVQINDREKEVQEAEADLAGLQKAQLMKQRIGQVFQGVITGVQSYGFFVEIEVPSGDAEVKTNPGVPLRVEGLVHVSSLKDDWYEYRARQQALFGRKNRASYRLGDRVSVQVKSVDYYRQQIDLVTVGSDGLVKGLGVGGVNGDISDIYLANDLEADDLDPYAEE
;
A
#
# COMPACT_ATOMS: atom_id res chain seq x y z
N MET A 1 -7.35 -24.24 4.76
CA MET A 1 -6.39 -23.19 4.37
C MET A 1 -5.11 -23.85 3.92
N GLU A 2 -4.57 -23.45 2.77
CA GLU A 2 -3.24 -23.93 2.35
C GLU A 2 -2.20 -22.97 2.91
N PHE A 3 -1.25 -23.48 3.68
CA PHE A 3 -0.06 -22.73 4.08
C PHE A 3 1.00 -22.83 2.97
N SER A 4 1.81 -21.80 2.80
CA SER A 4 2.99 -21.83 1.91
C SER A 4 4.23 -22.33 2.66
N ILE A 5 5.26 -22.74 1.90
CA ILE A 5 6.56 -23.08 2.51
C ILE A 5 7.17 -21.84 3.16
N ALA A 6 6.95 -20.64 2.58
CA ALA A 6 7.38 -19.37 3.17
C ALA A 6 6.75 -19.16 4.56
N THR A 7 5.41 -19.29 4.67
CA THR A 7 4.72 -19.16 5.97
C THR A 7 5.13 -20.22 6.98
N LEU A 8 5.43 -21.44 6.53
CA LEU A 8 5.98 -22.49 7.40
C LEU A 8 7.37 -22.11 7.91
N LEU A 9 8.29 -21.69 7.02
CA LEU A 9 9.67 -21.35 7.39
C LEU A 9 9.74 -20.07 8.25
N ALA A 10 8.82 -19.12 8.09
CA ALA A 10 8.70 -17.94 8.95
C ALA A 10 8.40 -18.26 10.43
N ASN A 11 7.91 -19.47 10.73
CA ASN A 11 7.71 -19.91 12.12
C ASN A 11 8.98 -20.41 12.83
N PHE A 12 10.11 -20.44 12.13
CA PHE A 12 11.41 -20.81 12.68
C PHE A 12 12.27 -19.55 12.81
N THR A 13 12.36 -19.01 14.00
CA THR A 13 13.33 -17.95 14.35
C THR A 13 14.62 -18.59 14.86
N ASP A 14 15.74 -17.89 14.71
CA ASP A 14 17.11 -18.30 14.99
C ASP A 14 17.27 -19.42 16.01
N ASP A 15 17.74 -20.60 15.55
CA ASP A 15 18.09 -21.80 16.33
C ASP A 15 17.03 -22.36 17.29
N LYS A 16 15.80 -21.82 17.29
CA LYS A 16 14.74 -22.27 18.19
C LYS A 16 14.06 -23.53 17.67
N LEU A 17 14.04 -24.57 18.50
CA LEU A 17 13.36 -25.83 18.21
C LEU A 17 11.84 -25.67 18.34
N VAL A 18 11.08 -25.85 17.25
CA VAL A 18 9.62 -25.76 17.19
C VAL A 18 8.99 -27.14 17.10
N ALA A 19 8.02 -27.44 17.95
CA ALA A 19 7.30 -28.70 17.93
C ALA A 19 6.22 -28.69 16.83
N ARG A 20 5.98 -29.85 16.19
CA ARG A 20 4.95 -30.00 15.14
C ARG A 20 3.58 -29.49 15.58
N LYS A 21 3.12 -29.81 16.80
CA LYS A 21 1.83 -29.34 17.33
C LYS A 21 1.70 -27.81 17.40
N VAL A 22 2.81 -27.10 17.60
CA VAL A 22 2.83 -25.64 17.60
C VAL A 22 2.64 -25.13 16.17
N LEU A 23 3.28 -25.77 15.18
CA LEU A 23 3.11 -25.46 13.77
C LEU A 23 1.69 -25.75 13.28
N GLU A 24 1.11 -26.90 13.68
CA GLU A 24 -0.29 -27.25 13.38
C GLU A 24 -1.25 -26.14 13.81
N LYS A 25 -1.09 -25.66 15.07
CA LYS A 25 -1.90 -24.57 15.61
C LYS A 25 -1.68 -23.24 14.88
N LYS A 26 -0.40 -22.86 14.68
CA LYS A 26 -0.04 -21.58 14.06
C LYS A 26 -0.43 -21.49 12.58
N LEU A 27 -0.39 -22.62 11.86
CA LEU A 27 -0.78 -22.69 10.44
C LEU A 27 -2.26 -23.01 10.23
N GLY A 28 -3.02 -23.28 11.31
CA GLY A 28 -4.44 -23.58 11.24
C GLY A 28 -4.75 -24.93 10.57
N CYS A 29 -3.84 -25.91 10.68
CA CYS A 29 -4.04 -27.27 10.16
C CYS A 29 -4.97 -28.05 11.09
N GLU A 30 -6.28 -28.01 10.83
CA GLU A 30 -7.30 -28.66 11.66
C GLU A 30 -7.91 -29.90 11.01
N ASP A 31 -7.86 -29.99 9.67
CA ASP A 31 -8.34 -31.12 8.89
C ASP A 31 -7.22 -32.14 8.58
N GLU A 32 -7.61 -33.39 8.28
CA GLU A 32 -6.68 -34.49 8.03
C GLU A 32 -5.78 -34.23 6.82
N GLU A 33 -6.29 -33.57 5.79
CA GLU A 33 -5.55 -33.25 4.57
C GLU A 33 -4.45 -32.22 4.82
N SER A 34 -4.74 -31.13 5.55
CA SER A 34 -3.78 -30.10 5.93
C SER A 34 -2.70 -30.63 6.87
N LEU A 35 -3.06 -31.54 7.80
CA LEU A 35 -2.11 -32.20 8.68
C LEU A 35 -1.16 -33.15 7.92
N GLU A 36 -1.66 -33.86 6.91
CA GLU A 36 -0.84 -34.70 6.04
C GLU A 36 0.10 -33.86 5.18
N LYS A 37 -0.39 -32.77 4.56
CA LYS A 37 0.42 -31.82 3.81
C LYS A 37 1.55 -31.26 4.66
N LEU A 38 1.26 -30.82 5.89
CA LEU A 38 2.28 -30.31 6.81
C LEU A 38 3.33 -31.38 7.14
N HIS A 39 2.90 -32.63 7.34
CA HIS A 39 3.82 -33.72 7.63
C HIS A 39 4.77 -33.98 6.47
N ILE A 40 4.23 -34.13 5.25
CA ILE A 40 5.01 -34.31 4.02
C ILE A 40 5.98 -33.15 3.82
N THR A 41 5.51 -31.91 3.98
CA THR A 41 6.35 -30.74 3.81
C THR A 41 7.52 -30.70 4.79
N LEU A 42 7.29 -31.00 6.06
CA LEU A 42 8.35 -31.06 7.08
C LEU A 42 9.38 -32.16 6.75
N GLU A 43 8.94 -33.36 6.28
CA GLU A 43 9.84 -34.42 5.87
C GLU A 43 10.66 -34.07 4.63
N VAL A 44 10.05 -33.38 3.65
CA VAL A 44 10.75 -32.94 2.45
C VAL A 44 11.79 -31.86 2.79
N LEU A 45 11.43 -30.88 3.60
CA LEU A 45 12.35 -29.83 4.03
C LEU A 45 13.52 -30.37 4.88
N GLU A 46 13.27 -31.43 5.69
CA GLU A 46 14.33 -32.15 6.41
C GLU A 46 15.27 -32.90 5.43
N LYS A 47 14.72 -33.59 4.42
CA LYS A 47 15.50 -34.32 3.42
C LYS A 47 16.37 -33.42 2.53
N ILE A 48 15.90 -32.23 2.20
CA ILE A 48 16.67 -31.27 1.40
C ILE A 48 17.62 -30.40 2.25
N GLY A 49 17.67 -30.61 3.57
CA GLY A 49 18.63 -29.97 4.46
C GLY A 49 18.23 -28.60 4.98
N LEU A 50 17.03 -28.10 4.68
CA LEU A 50 16.54 -26.79 5.16
C LEU A 50 16.03 -26.83 6.60
N LEU A 51 15.63 -28.02 7.08
CA LEU A 51 15.24 -28.24 8.47
C LEU A 51 16.07 -29.37 9.10
N ALA A 52 16.43 -29.20 10.37
CA ALA A 52 16.95 -30.30 11.20
C ALA A 52 15.91 -30.73 12.22
N LYS A 53 15.78 -32.04 12.42
CA LYS A 53 14.89 -32.62 13.43
C LYS A 53 15.69 -33.08 14.64
N GLU A 54 15.43 -32.51 15.80
CA GLU A 54 16.08 -32.86 17.08
C GLU A 54 15.01 -33.15 18.15
N ARG A 55 15.03 -34.35 18.70
CA ARG A 55 14.10 -34.79 19.77
C ARG A 55 12.61 -34.54 19.43
N GLY A 56 12.22 -34.75 18.13
CA GLY A 56 10.85 -34.54 17.67
C GLY A 56 10.43 -33.09 17.43
N LYS A 57 11.36 -32.18 17.51
CA LYS A 57 11.18 -30.75 17.16
C LYS A 57 12.03 -30.39 15.94
N TYR A 58 11.66 -29.35 15.24
CA TYR A 58 12.34 -28.88 14.03
C TYR A 58 13.00 -27.54 14.26
N ARG A 59 14.14 -27.29 13.60
CA ARG A 59 14.78 -25.96 13.49
C ARG A 59 15.20 -25.70 12.06
N ARG A 60 15.23 -24.45 11.66
CA ARG A 60 15.72 -24.02 10.34
C ARG A 60 17.24 -24.13 10.31
N ILE A 61 17.78 -24.63 9.19
CA ILE A 61 19.21 -24.60 8.89
C ILE A 61 19.43 -23.52 7.86
N SER A 62 20.29 -22.54 8.16
CA SER A 62 20.76 -21.57 7.17
C SER A 62 21.86 -22.22 6.34
N GLU A 63 21.59 -22.57 5.08
CA GLU A 63 22.64 -22.95 4.14
C GLU A 63 23.33 -21.69 3.60
N GLU A 64 24.66 -21.63 3.69
CA GLU A 64 25.43 -20.59 3.05
C GLU A 64 25.23 -20.62 1.53
N GLY A 65 24.87 -19.48 0.92
CA GLY A 65 24.70 -19.33 -0.53
C GLY A 65 23.28 -19.60 -1.06
N LEU A 66 22.27 -19.79 -0.20
CA LEU A 66 20.86 -19.73 -0.58
C LEU A 66 20.27 -18.37 -0.21
N ILE A 67 19.67 -17.72 -1.20
CA ILE A 67 19.10 -16.38 -1.11
C ILE A 67 17.61 -16.48 -1.35
N GLU A 68 16.81 -15.89 -0.45
CA GLU A 68 15.37 -15.73 -0.63
C GLU A 68 15.10 -14.50 -1.50
N ALA A 69 14.28 -14.65 -2.54
CA ALA A 69 14.00 -13.58 -3.49
C ALA A 69 12.63 -13.76 -4.16
N LYS A 70 12.10 -12.69 -4.74
CA LYS A 70 10.89 -12.67 -5.57
C LYS A 70 11.28 -12.65 -7.05
N LEU A 71 10.64 -13.49 -7.87
CA LEU A 71 10.92 -13.53 -9.31
C LEU A 71 10.20 -12.43 -10.07
N ARG A 72 10.94 -11.69 -10.88
CA ARG A 72 10.43 -10.76 -11.89
C ARG A 72 10.87 -11.27 -13.26
N CYS A 73 9.91 -11.71 -14.05
CA CYS A 73 10.17 -12.36 -15.35
C CYS A 73 9.88 -11.42 -16.52
N SER A 74 10.61 -11.65 -17.62
CA SER A 74 10.40 -10.98 -18.90
C SER A 74 9.57 -11.88 -19.82
N SER A 75 8.86 -11.30 -20.78
CA SER A 75 8.20 -12.00 -21.89
C SER A 75 9.19 -12.78 -22.78
N LYS A 76 10.50 -12.50 -22.68
CA LYS A 76 11.57 -13.20 -23.41
C LYS A 76 12.07 -14.48 -22.70
N GLY A 77 11.49 -14.86 -21.54
CA GLY A 77 11.78 -16.12 -20.86
C GLY A 77 12.89 -16.09 -19.81
N PHE A 78 13.54 -14.97 -19.54
CA PHE A 78 14.47 -14.83 -18.42
C PHE A 78 13.82 -14.11 -17.25
N CYS A 79 14.37 -14.30 -16.04
CA CYS A 79 13.86 -13.64 -14.83
C CYS A 79 15.01 -13.04 -14.03
N PHE A 80 14.69 -12.07 -13.19
CA PHE A 80 15.53 -11.60 -12.11
C PHE A 80 14.94 -12.03 -10.78
N ALA A 81 15.78 -12.49 -9.87
CA ALA A 81 15.41 -12.76 -8.49
C ALA A 81 15.79 -11.53 -7.66
N ILE A 82 14.76 -10.79 -7.25
CA ILE A 82 14.86 -9.52 -6.51
C ILE A 82 14.88 -9.84 -5.03
N GLN A 83 15.89 -9.35 -4.32
CA GLN A 83 16.07 -9.56 -2.90
C GLN A 83 15.32 -8.47 -2.10
N ASP A 84 14.77 -8.83 -0.94
CA ASP A 84 14.11 -7.87 -0.03
C ASP A 84 15.13 -7.03 0.79
N VAL A 85 16.43 -7.10 0.46
CA VAL A 85 17.52 -6.40 1.16
C VAL A 85 17.93 -5.17 0.34
N GLU A 86 17.83 -4.00 0.94
CA GLU A 86 18.22 -2.73 0.30
C GLU A 86 19.70 -2.75 -0.14
N GLY A 87 19.96 -2.40 -1.40
CA GLY A 87 21.30 -2.39 -1.98
C GLY A 87 21.85 -3.75 -2.40
N ALA A 88 21.06 -4.82 -2.32
CA ALA A 88 21.44 -6.12 -2.85
C ALA A 88 21.28 -6.16 -4.37
N GLU A 89 22.25 -6.78 -5.07
CA GLU A 89 22.18 -6.95 -6.53
C GLU A 89 21.13 -7.99 -6.93
N ASP A 90 20.33 -7.69 -7.97
CA ASP A 90 19.35 -8.62 -8.55
C ASP A 90 20.07 -9.79 -9.23
N ILE A 91 19.59 -11.01 -9.00
CA ILE A 91 20.21 -12.24 -9.51
C ILE A 91 19.52 -12.63 -10.81
N TYR A 92 20.26 -12.67 -11.90
CA TYR A 92 19.78 -13.10 -13.21
C TYR A 92 19.52 -14.62 -13.23
N ILE A 93 18.33 -15.04 -13.68
CA ILE A 93 17.89 -16.43 -13.77
C ILE A 93 17.49 -16.75 -15.22
N ARG A 94 18.21 -17.69 -15.84
CA ARG A 94 17.83 -18.19 -17.17
C ARG A 94 16.60 -19.06 -17.13
N GLU A 95 15.85 -19.15 -18.23
CA GLU A 95 14.67 -20.00 -18.36
C GLU A 95 14.95 -21.47 -17.93
N SER A 96 16.09 -22.03 -18.32
CA SER A 96 16.50 -23.40 -17.95
C SER A 96 16.75 -23.60 -16.45
N HIS A 97 16.90 -22.52 -15.67
CA HIS A 97 17.19 -22.54 -14.23
C HIS A 97 16.01 -22.12 -13.37
N LEU A 98 14.83 -21.91 -13.96
CA LEU A 98 13.60 -21.50 -13.23
C LEU A 98 12.94 -22.61 -12.44
N SER A 99 13.24 -23.89 -12.73
CA SER A 99 12.65 -25.05 -12.01
C SER A 99 11.11 -25.00 -11.91
N ASN A 100 10.42 -24.57 -12.98
CA ASN A 100 8.96 -24.37 -13.04
C ASN A 100 8.41 -23.24 -12.13
N ALA A 101 9.25 -22.33 -11.67
CA ALA A 101 8.80 -21.11 -11.01
C ALA A 101 8.25 -20.12 -12.04
N TRP A 102 7.28 -19.31 -11.61
CA TRP A 102 6.57 -18.34 -12.44
C TRP A 102 6.89 -16.91 -12.00
N ASN A 103 6.51 -15.96 -12.84
CA ASN A 103 6.61 -14.55 -12.49
C ASN A 103 5.87 -14.27 -11.18
N GLY A 104 6.52 -13.56 -10.26
CA GLY A 104 5.98 -13.22 -8.94
C GLY A 104 6.22 -14.26 -7.84
N ASP A 105 6.62 -15.50 -8.18
CA ASP A 105 6.85 -16.54 -7.18
C ASP A 105 7.99 -16.15 -6.22
N ARG A 106 7.82 -16.45 -4.94
CA ARG A 106 8.87 -16.37 -3.93
C ARG A 106 9.70 -17.64 -3.93
N VAL A 107 11.02 -17.50 -4.05
CA VAL A 107 11.92 -18.62 -4.32
C VAL A 107 13.19 -18.58 -3.47
N LEU A 108 13.82 -19.74 -3.27
CA LEU A 108 15.19 -19.87 -2.82
C LEU A 108 16.09 -20.04 -4.03
N VAL A 109 17.04 -19.14 -4.19
CA VAL A 109 17.99 -19.09 -5.31
C VAL A 109 19.38 -19.42 -4.82
N ARG A 110 20.08 -20.28 -5.56
CA ARG A 110 21.53 -20.52 -5.38
C ARG A 110 22.28 -19.70 -6.42
N VAL A 111 23.23 -18.89 -5.99
CA VAL A 111 24.13 -18.18 -6.88
C VAL A 111 25.11 -19.17 -7.51
N LEU A 112 25.17 -19.20 -8.84
CA LEU A 112 26.07 -20.06 -9.63
C LEU A 112 27.34 -19.31 -10.02
N LYS A 113 27.19 -18.02 -10.30
CA LYS A 113 28.30 -17.10 -10.64
C LYS A 113 28.10 -15.80 -9.92
N GLU A 114 29.15 -15.30 -9.32
CA GLU A 114 29.19 -13.96 -8.73
C GLU A 114 29.06 -12.88 -9.79
N GLY A 115 28.42 -11.77 -9.41
CA GLY A 115 28.29 -10.59 -10.25
C GLY A 115 29.66 -9.92 -10.53
N SER A 116 29.66 -9.02 -11.49
CA SER A 116 30.81 -8.17 -11.79
C SER A 116 30.32 -6.74 -12.04
N ARG A 117 31.24 -5.75 -12.11
CA ARG A 117 30.88 -4.33 -12.38
C ARG A 117 29.96 -4.10 -13.59
N ARG A 118 29.78 -5.09 -14.46
CA ARG A 118 28.99 -4.99 -15.71
C ARG A 118 27.97 -6.11 -15.90
N ARG A 119 27.83 -7.05 -14.95
CA ARG A 119 26.88 -8.21 -15.07
C ARG A 119 26.37 -8.58 -13.70
N SER A 120 25.05 -8.68 -13.60
CA SER A 120 24.39 -9.24 -12.42
C SER A 120 24.86 -10.66 -12.11
N PRO A 121 24.86 -11.08 -10.85
CA PRO A 121 25.11 -12.48 -10.49
C PRO A 121 24.12 -13.41 -11.19
N GLU A 122 24.57 -14.60 -11.59
CA GLU A 122 23.73 -15.61 -12.25
C GLU A 122 23.37 -16.72 -11.25
N GLY A 123 22.08 -17.08 -11.17
CA GLY A 123 21.57 -18.08 -10.21
C GLY A 123 20.65 -19.15 -10.80
N GLU A 124 20.26 -20.08 -9.95
CA GLU A 124 19.25 -21.10 -10.23
C GLU A 124 18.21 -21.18 -9.10
N VAL A 125 16.94 -21.38 -9.43
CA VAL A 125 15.87 -21.63 -8.45
C VAL A 125 16.01 -23.06 -7.90
N LYS A 126 16.19 -23.17 -6.59
CA LYS A 126 16.26 -24.45 -5.87
C LYS A 126 14.93 -24.89 -5.28
N LEU A 127 14.15 -23.94 -4.78
CA LEU A 127 12.87 -24.23 -4.16
C LEU A 127 11.93 -23.05 -4.37
N ILE A 128 10.67 -23.35 -4.63
CA ILE A 128 9.59 -22.36 -4.67
C ILE A 128 8.99 -22.32 -3.27
N LEU A 129 9.13 -21.19 -2.60
CA LEU A 129 8.64 -20.98 -1.23
C LEU A 129 7.16 -20.66 -1.21
N GLU A 130 6.72 -19.85 -2.18
CA GLU A 130 5.35 -19.39 -2.31
C GLU A 130 5.00 -19.15 -3.77
N ARG A 131 3.81 -19.58 -4.17
CA ARG A 131 3.26 -19.31 -5.50
C ARG A 131 2.49 -18.00 -5.47
N SER A 132 2.76 -17.11 -6.43
CA SER A 132 2.06 -15.85 -6.56
C SER A 132 0.76 -15.96 -7.36
N ASN A 133 0.72 -16.84 -8.35
CA ASN A 133 -0.37 -16.90 -9.32
C ASN A 133 -1.32 -18.06 -8.98
N HIS A 134 -2.21 -17.88 -8.01
CA HIS A 134 -3.27 -18.85 -7.68
C HIS A 134 -4.42 -18.80 -8.69
N THR A 135 -4.66 -17.63 -9.24
CA THR A 135 -5.59 -17.37 -10.32
C THR A 135 -4.92 -16.54 -11.40
N LEU A 136 -5.48 -16.49 -12.59
CA LEU A 136 -4.97 -15.67 -13.66
C LEU A 136 -6.07 -15.30 -14.69
N LEU A 137 -5.86 -14.21 -15.38
CA LEU A 137 -6.64 -13.83 -16.54
C LEU A 137 -6.09 -14.54 -17.77
N ALA A 138 -6.95 -15.24 -18.50
CA ALA A 138 -6.55 -15.98 -19.67
C ALA A 138 -7.62 -16.00 -20.76
N ARG A 139 -7.19 -16.08 -22.00
CA ARG A 139 -8.08 -16.34 -23.14
C ARG A 139 -8.22 -17.84 -23.33
N ILE A 140 -9.46 -18.31 -23.43
CA ILE A 140 -9.74 -19.74 -23.61
C ILE A 140 -9.68 -20.08 -25.10
N LYS A 141 -8.87 -21.09 -25.46
CA LYS A 141 -8.72 -21.60 -26.82
C LYS A 141 -9.01 -23.10 -26.86
N GLN A 142 -9.46 -23.57 -28.02
CA GLN A 142 -9.61 -25.01 -28.30
C GLN A 142 -8.39 -25.50 -29.09
N VAL A 143 -7.68 -26.49 -28.54
CA VAL A 143 -6.48 -27.08 -29.17
C VAL A 143 -6.55 -28.60 -28.97
N ASP A 144 -6.37 -29.35 -30.06
CA ASP A 144 -6.33 -30.82 -30.07
C ASP A 144 -7.55 -31.50 -29.41
N GLY A 145 -8.75 -30.91 -29.56
CA GLY A 145 -9.98 -31.43 -28.95
C GLY A 145 -10.13 -31.19 -27.45
N GLY A 146 -9.24 -30.44 -26.85
CA GLY A 146 -9.30 -29.98 -25.45
C GLY A 146 -9.32 -28.45 -25.33
N PHE A 147 -9.53 -27.93 -24.13
CA PHE A 147 -9.51 -26.50 -23.87
C PHE A 147 -8.20 -26.12 -23.19
N ARG A 148 -7.63 -24.99 -23.61
CA ARG A 148 -6.43 -24.37 -23.01
C ARG A 148 -6.71 -22.93 -22.65
N ALA A 149 -6.13 -22.48 -21.55
CA ALA A 149 -6.10 -21.07 -21.15
C ALA A 149 -4.72 -20.50 -21.48
N VAL A 150 -4.71 -19.44 -22.30
CA VAL A 150 -3.52 -18.68 -22.65
C VAL A 150 -3.52 -17.45 -21.76
N PRO A 151 -2.54 -17.29 -20.83
CA PRO A 151 -2.47 -16.15 -19.95
C PRO A 151 -2.46 -14.82 -20.73
N LEU A 152 -3.09 -13.81 -20.15
CA LEU A 152 -3.07 -12.46 -20.70
C LEU A 152 -1.77 -11.72 -20.35
N ASP A 153 -1.16 -12.06 -19.20
CA ASP A 153 0.18 -11.61 -18.83
C ASP A 153 1.24 -12.37 -19.67
N ASP A 154 1.91 -11.68 -20.56
CA ASP A 154 2.91 -12.20 -21.48
C ASP A 154 4.21 -12.66 -20.80
N ARG A 155 4.40 -12.32 -19.51
CA ARG A 155 5.47 -12.84 -18.66
C ARG A 155 5.22 -14.28 -18.19
N LEU A 156 4.00 -14.79 -18.36
CA LEU A 156 3.60 -16.16 -18.08
C LEU A 156 3.62 -16.98 -19.37
N LEU A 157 4.77 -17.58 -19.69
CA LEU A 157 5.06 -18.23 -21.00
C LEU A 157 4.49 -19.67 -21.13
N PHE A 158 3.40 -20.00 -20.47
CA PHE A 158 2.81 -21.33 -20.47
C PHE A 158 1.30 -21.27 -20.68
N GLU A 159 0.74 -22.36 -21.21
CA GLU A 159 -0.70 -22.56 -21.34
C GLU A 159 -1.19 -23.57 -20.31
N LEU A 160 -2.35 -23.30 -19.69
CA LEU A 160 -2.97 -24.25 -18.76
C LEU A 160 -3.95 -25.14 -19.50
N LYS A 161 -3.91 -26.44 -19.20
CA LYS A 161 -4.99 -27.37 -19.61
C LYS A 161 -6.21 -27.10 -18.74
N ILE A 162 -7.37 -26.85 -19.37
CA ILE A 162 -8.61 -26.59 -18.64
C ILE A 162 -9.41 -27.87 -18.46
N LEU A 163 -9.86 -28.12 -17.21
CA LEU A 163 -10.76 -29.20 -16.87
C LEU A 163 -12.23 -28.73 -17.03
N THR A 164 -13.05 -29.62 -17.62
CA THR A 164 -14.49 -29.39 -17.78
C THR A 164 -15.22 -29.80 -16.50
N ASN A 165 -15.48 -28.86 -15.61
CA ASN A 165 -16.20 -29.08 -14.36
C ASN A 165 -17.67 -28.64 -14.44
N GLY A 166 -18.42 -29.17 -15.41
CA GLY A 166 -19.86 -28.87 -15.53
C GLY A 166 -20.20 -27.51 -16.19
N MET A 167 -19.22 -26.65 -16.43
CA MET A 167 -19.39 -25.42 -17.19
C MET A 167 -19.30 -25.76 -18.70
N LYS A 168 -20.16 -25.17 -19.50
CA LYS A 168 -20.09 -25.28 -20.97
C LYS A 168 -18.93 -24.41 -21.48
N LEU A 169 -17.75 -25.04 -21.61
CA LEU A 169 -16.53 -24.33 -22.03
C LEU A 169 -16.60 -23.81 -23.49
N GLU A 170 -17.56 -24.30 -24.27
CA GLU A 170 -17.84 -23.78 -25.61
C GLU A 170 -18.27 -22.30 -25.55
N GLU A 171 -18.96 -21.88 -24.48
CA GLU A 171 -19.37 -20.49 -24.27
C GLU A 171 -18.20 -19.58 -23.87
N ALA A 172 -17.10 -20.16 -23.39
CA ALA A 172 -15.88 -19.46 -23.01
C ALA A 172 -14.86 -19.33 -24.16
N LEU A 173 -15.10 -19.98 -25.30
CA LEU A 173 -14.18 -19.98 -26.45
C LEU A 173 -13.90 -18.56 -26.91
N ASP A 174 -12.61 -18.26 -27.09
CA ASP A 174 -12.10 -16.93 -27.48
C ASP A 174 -12.48 -15.77 -26.54
N HIS A 175 -13.08 -16.10 -25.37
CA HIS A 175 -13.39 -15.12 -24.32
C HIS A 175 -12.28 -15.01 -23.30
N LEU A 176 -12.21 -13.86 -22.68
CA LEU A 176 -11.42 -13.62 -21.49
C LEU A 176 -12.11 -14.26 -20.27
N ALA A 177 -11.36 -15.05 -19.53
CA ALA A 177 -11.86 -15.75 -18.36
C ALA A 177 -10.91 -15.61 -17.17
N HIS A 178 -11.47 -15.65 -15.98
CA HIS A 178 -10.76 -15.85 -14.74
C HIS A 178 -10.55 -17.34 -14.51
N VAL A 179 -9.30 -17.77 -14.40
CA VAL A 179 -8.90 -19.16 -14.32
C VAL A 179 -8.17 -19.43 -13.02
N GLU A 180 -8.65 -20.38 -12.23
CA GLU A 180 -7.99 -20.88 -11.03
C GLU A 180 -6.97 -21.94 -11.41
N VAL A 181 -5.78 -21.90 -10.81
CA VAL A 181 -4.72 -22.89 -10.99
C VAL A 181 -4.94 -24.05 -10.02
N LEU A 182 -5.40 -25.18 -10.54
CA LEU A 182 -5.62 -26.40 -9.73
C LEU A 182 -4.33 -27.19 -9.50
N ARG A 183 -3.42 -27.13 -10.45
CA ARG A 183 -2.13 -27.80 -10.37
C ARG A 183 -1.08 -27.02 -11.15
N TYR A 184 0.01 -26.70 -10.49
CA TYR A 184 1.18 -26.09 -11.12
C TYR A 184 1.96 -27.13 -11.96
N PRO A 185 2.84 -26.70 -12.89
CA PRO A 185 3.63 -27.61 -13.68
C PRO A 185 4.53 -28.47 -12.77
N LEU A 186 4.60 -29.76 -13.07
CA LEU A 186 5.45 -30.71 -12.35
C LEU A 186 6.24 -31.53 -13.36
N ALA A 187 7.54 -31.34 -13.43
CA ALA A 187 8.40 -31.93 -14.44
C ALA A 187 7.86 -31.68 -15.87
N GLN A 188 7.49 -32.72 -16.60
CA GLN A 188 6.92 -32.63 -17.96
C GLN A 188 5.39 -32.48 -18.01
N TYR A 189 4.72 -32.50 -16.85
CA TYR A 189 3.27 -32.37 -16.80
C TYR A 189 2.86 -30.89 -16.82
N PRO A 190 2.00 -30.48 -17.79
CA PRO A 190 1.56 -29.10 -17.90
C PRO A 190 0.68 -28.70 -16.71
N PRO A 191 0.58 -27.40 -16.43
CA PRO A 191 -0.32 -26.88 -15.40
C PRO A 191 -1.77 -27.16 -15.78
N ILE A 192 -2.63 -27.30 -14.77
CA ILE A 192 -4.06 -27.54 -14.93
C ILE A 192 -4.82 -26.41 -14.25
N GLY A 193 -5.83 -25.90 -14.93
CA GLY A 193 -6.71 -24.86 -14.40
C GLY A 193 -8.20 -25.18 -14.57
N ARG A 194 -9.01 -24.37 -13.91
CA ARG A 194 -10.46 -24.36 -13.97
C ARG A 194 -10.96 -22.95 -14.26
N VAL A 195 -11.88 -22.81 -15.20
CA VAL A 195 -12.58 -21.52 -15.41
C VAL A 195 -13.49 -21.25 -14.22
N VAL A 196 -13.30 -20.13 -13.58
CA VAL A 196 -14.12 -19.64 -12.45
C VAL A 196 -15.23 -18.75 -12.97
N GLN A 197 -14.89 -17.82 -13.87
CA GLN A 197 -15.82 -16.83 -14.42
C GLN A 197 -15.40 -16.45 -15.85
N ILE A 198 -16.37 -16.24 -16.73
CA ILE A 198 -16.18 -15.61 -18.05
C ILE A 198 -16.39 -14.12 -17.85
N LEU A 199 -15.43 -13.28 -18.27
CA LEU A 199 -15.46 -11.83 -18.04
C LEU A 199 -15.99 -11.06 -19.25
N GLY A 200 -15.71 -11.52 -20.48
CA GLY A 200 -16.14 -10.86 -21.71
C GLY A 200 -15.40 -11.40 -22.93
N SER A 201 -15.70 -10.88 -24.12
CA SER A 201 -14.99 -11.25 -25.36
C SER A 201 -13.51 -10.82 -25.34
N ASP A 202 -13.22 -9.75 -24.61
CA ASP A 202 -11.88 -9.19 -24.41
C ASP A 202 -11.83 -8.34 -23.12
N ALA A 203 -10.69 -7.71 -22.84
CA ALA A 203 -10.53 -6.87 -21.67
C ALA A 203 -11.43 -5.63 -21.66
N GLU A 204 -11.82 -5.13 -22.82
CA GLU A 204 -12.70 -3.95 -22.95
C GLU A 204 -14.17 -4.27 -22.67
N ALA A 205 -14.60 -5.49 -22.99
CA ALA A 205 -15.96 -5.95 -22.71
C ALA A 205 -16.16 -6.39 -21.27
N ALA A 206 -15.07 -6.63 -20.54
CA ALA A 206 -15.10 -6.95 -19.11
C ALA A 206 -15.28 -5.68 -18.28
N ALA A 207 -15.91 -5.79 -17.11
CA ALA A 207 -15.97 -4.67 -16.17
C ALA A 207 -14.58 -4.42 -15.55
N ASP A 208 -14.14 -3.15 -15.48
CA ASP A 208 -12.85 -2.74 -14.93
C ASP A 208 -12.57 -3.35 -13.54
N ILE A 209 -13.57 -3.32 -12.67
CA ILE A 209 -13.49 -3.88 -11.32
C ILE A 209 -13.27 -5.41 -11.36
N ASP A 210 -13.91 -6.11 -12.32
CA ASP A 210 -13.73 -7.56 -12.47
C ASP A 210 -12.32 -7.88 -12.97
N LEU A 211 -11.80 -7.11 -13.92
CA LEU A 211 -10.41 -7.24 -14.39
C LEU A 211 -9.42 -7.07 -13.26
N VAL A 212 -9.54 -5.97 -12.51
CA VAL A 212 -8.60 -5.64 -11.42
C VAL A 212 -8.68 -6.67 -10.29
N THR A 213 -9.89 -7.02 -9.83
CA THR A 213 -10.03 -8.02 -8.75
C THR A 213 -9.49 -9.38 -9.15
N CYS A 214 -9.66 -9.79 -10.41
CA CYS A 214 -9.12 -11.05 -10.90
C CYS A 214 -7.61 -10.99 -11.15
N LYS A 215 -7.08 -9.86 -11.66
CA LYS A 215 -5.65 -9.66 -11.90
C LYS A 215 -4.82 -9.73 -10.61
N HIS A 216 -5.34 -9.14 -9.53
CA HIS A 216 -4.68 -9.06 -8.23
C HIS A 216 -5.18 -10.10 -7.21
N ASP A 217 -5.91 -11.13 -7.64
CA ASP A 217 -6.47 -12.19 -6.77
C ASP A 217 -7.19 -11.65 -5.51
N LEU A 218 -7.96 -10.58 -5.66
CA LEU A 218 -8.66 -9.94 -4.58
C LEU A 218 -10.00 -10.64 -4.31
N SER A 219 -10.09 -11.36 -3.20
CA SER A 219 -11.30 -12.08 -2.80
C SER A 219 -12.44 -11.13 -2.44
N ARG A 220 -13.56 -11.17 -3.18
CA ARG A 220 -14.77 -10.37 -2.92
C ARG A 220 -15.58 -10.87 -1.74
N ASN A 221 -15.61 -12.17 -1.52
CA ASN A 221 -16.45 -12.81 -0.54
C ASN A 221 -15.62 -13.41 0.60
N PHE A 222 -16.23 -13.53 1.75
CA PHE A 222 -15.71 -14.34 2.84
C PHE A 222 -16.26 -15.77 2.74
N SER A 223 -15.50 -16.75 3.19
CA SER A 223 -16.00 -18.11 3.29
C SER A 223 -17.10 -18.26 4.34
N ASP A 224 -17.96 -19.27 4.18
CA ASP A 224 -19.04 -19.54 5.14
C ASP A 224 -18.52 -19.71 6.56
N ALA A 225 -17.36 -20.35 6.74
CA ALA A 225 -16.72 -20.52 8.04
C ALA A 225 -16.36 -19.17 8.70
N ILE A 226 -15.89 -18.20 7.93
CA ILE A 226 -15.58 -16.85 8.41
C ILE A 226 -16.86 -16.08 8.76
N LEU A 227 -17.89 -16.17 7.92
CA LEU A 227 -19.18 -15.55 8.17
C LEU A 227 -19.85 -16.14 9.42
N ASP A 228 -19.76 -17.45 9.61
CA ASP A 228 -20.24 -18.13 10.81
C ASP A 228 -19.50 -17.70 12.07
N ALA A 229 -18.15 -17.56 11.99
CA ALA A 229 -17.34 -17.04 13.09
C ALA A 229 -17.77 -15.60 13.48
N ALA A 230 -17.95 -14.73 12.48
CA ALA A 230 -18.39 -13.36 12.69
C ALA A 230 -19.82 -13.28 13.30
N SER A 231 -20.72 -14.18 12.88
CA SER A 231 -22.11 -14.23 13.38
C SER A 231 -22.22 -14.60 14.86
N LYS A 232 -21.21 -15.31 15.40
CA LYS A 232 -21.14 -15.73 16.81
C LYS A 232 -20.72 -14.61 17.76
N LEU A 233 -20.27 -13.47 17.25
CA LEU A 233 -19.93 -12.32 18.08
C LEU A 233 -21.17 -11.81 18.83
N SER A 234 -21.02 -11.57 20.13
CA SER A 234 -22.11 -11.07 20.96
C SER A 234 -22.63 -9.73 20.47
N LYS A 235 -23.92 -9.63 20.17
CA LYS A 235 -24.58 -8.38 19.74
C LYS A 235 -24.71 -7.32 20.85
N ARG A 236 -24.52 -7.70 22.12
CA ARG A 236 -24.65 -6.80 23.28
C ARG A 236 -23.37 -6.83 24.10
N LEU A 237 -23.05 -5.71 24.73
CA LEU A 237 -22.00 -5.63 25.73
C LEU A 237 -22.42 -6.40 26.99
N LEU A 238 -21.55 -7.27 27.45
CA LEU A 238 -21.72 -8.01 28.69
C LEU A 238 -21.10 -7.20 29.85
N LYS A 239 -21.55 -7.44 31.07
CA LYS A 239 -20.94 -6.81 32.27
C LYS A 239 -19.45 -7.12 32.39
N ALA A 240 -19.01 -8.27 31.90
CA ALA A 240 -17.60 -8.65 31.89
C ALA A 240 -16.77 -7.75 30.96
N ASP A 241 -17.33 -7.34 29.82
CA ASP A 241 -16.65 -6.48 28.84
C ASP A 241 -16.34 -5.08 29.36
N LEU A 242 -17.14 -4.63 30.35
CA LEU A 242 -17.00 -3.32 31.00
C LEU A 242 -15.97 -3.31 32.14
N LYS A 243 -15.47 -4.50 32.54
CA LYS A 243 -14.51 -4.59 33.63
C LYS A 243 -13.17 -3.94 33.22
N ASN A 244 -12.64 -3.10 34.11
CA ASN A 244 -11.37 -2.38 33.90
C ASN A 244 -11.40 -1.35 32.75
N LYS A 245 -12.56 -0.98 32.25
CA LYS A 245 -12.72 0.06 31.22
C LYS A 245 -13.23 1.35 31.85
N LEU A 246 -12.73 2.47 31.36
CA LEU A 246 -13.17 3.79 31.78
C LEU A 246 -14.57 4.08 31.20
N ASP A 247 -15.49 4.50 32.07
CA ASP A 247 -16.85 4.87 31.62
C ASP A 247 -16.87 6.32 31.15
N LEU A 248 -16.95 6.52 29.85
CA LEU A 248 -16.98 7.82 29.17
C LEU A 248 -18.33 8.07 28.49
N ARG A 249 -19.38 7.31 28.84
CA ARG A 249 -20.70 7.42 28.19
C ARG A 249 -21.42 8.75 28.45
N ASN A 250 -21.00 9.50 29.46
CA ASN A 250 -21.54 10.81 29.80
C ASN A 250 -20.90 11.96 29.03
N LEU A 251 -19.78 11.71 28.29
CA LEU A 251 -19.15 12.70 27.45
C LEU A 251 -19.93 12.86 26.16
N PHE A 252 -20.28 14.10 25.80
CA PHE A 252 -20.89 14.38 24.52
C PHE A 252 -19.95 13.99 23.39
N THR A 253 -20.32 12.97 22.64
CA THR A 253 -19.44 12.34 21.65
C THR A 253 -20.05 12.46 20.24
N LEU A 254 -19.26 12.97 19.32
CA LEU A 254 -19.57 13.18 17.90
C LEU A 254 -18.80 12.18 17.04
N ALA A 255 -19.49 11.49 16.14
CA ALA A 255 -18.88 10.76 15.04
C ALA A 255 -19.08 11.52 13.72
N ILE A 256 -18.10 11.46 12.82
CA ILE A 256 -18.20 12.04 11.48
C ILE A 256 -17.91 10.93 10.46
N THR A 257 -18.79 10.79 9.46
CA THR A 257 -18.69 9.77 8.42
C THR A 257 -18.46 10.40 7.06
N GLU A 258 -17.64 9.80 6.20
CA GLU A 258 -17.34 10.36 4.87
C GLU A 258 -18.50 10.26 3.88
N VAL A 259 -19.32 9.21 3.97
CA VAL A 259 -20.34 8.90 2.95
C VAL A 259 -21.73 8.82 3.53
N ASN A 260 -22.71 9.14 2.69
CA ASN A 260 -24.14 8.99 3.00
C ASN A 260 -24.47 7.55 3.42
N ASN A 261 -24.95 7.38 4.60
CA ASN A 261 -25.66 6.25 5.25
C ASN A 261 -25.27 4.77 4.96
N ASP A 262 -24.52 4.46 3.91
CA ASP A 262 -24.23 3.08 3.50
C ASP A 262 -22.85 2.56 3.94
N GLN A 263 -21.92 3.41 4.38
CA GLN A 263 -20.67 2.94 4.98
C GLN A 263 -20.90 2.63 6.47
N LYS A 264 -20.97 1.34 6.76
CA LYS A 264 -21.20 0.81 8.11
C LYS A 264 -19.99 0.91 9.05
N VAL A 265 -18.86 1.41 8.57
CA VAL A 265 -17.60 1.42 9.32
C VAL A 265 -17.29 2.83 9.83
N VAL A 266 -17.42 3.00 11.14
CA VAL A 266 -17.05 4.24 11.86
C VAL A 266 -16.06 3.88 12.96
N GLU A 267 -14.79 4.15 12.72
CA GLU A 267 -13.71 3.74 13.64
C GLU A 267 -13.36 4.81 14.66
N ASN A 268 -13.63 6.08 14.34
CA ASN A 268 -13.21 7.21 15.16
C ASN A 268 -14.40 8.08 15.57
N ALA A 269 -14.37 8.55 16.82
CA ALA A 269 -15.31 9.54 17.35
C ALA A 269 -14.57 10.53 18.23
N PHE A 270 -15.18 11.69 18.45
CA PHE A 270 -14.56 12.84 19.14
C PHE A 270 -15.42 13.33 20.29
N SER A 271 -14.80 13.65 21.41
CA SER A 271 -15.39 14.44 22.49
C SER A 271 -14.44 15.58 22.85
N LEU A 272 -14.95 16.66 23.42
CA LEU A 272 -14.15 17.81 23.83
C LEU A 272 -14.72 18.44 25.07
N GLU A 273 -13.90 18.61 26.08
CA GLU A 273 -14.25 19.25 27.34
C GLU A 273 -13.21 20.28 27.77
N LYS A 274 -13.62 21.20 28.63
CA LYS A 274 -12.68 22.10 29.33
C LYS A 274 -12.30 21.50 30.68
N THR A 275 -11.01 21.39 30.92
CA THR A 275 -10.50 21.02 32.23
C THR A 275 -10.74 22.13 33.25
N VAL A 276 -10.63 21.82 34.56
CA VAL A 276 -10.73 22.79 35.65
C VAL A 276 -9.70 23.92 35.47
N ALA A 277 -8.55 23.65 34.89
CA ALA A 277 -7.49 24.64 34.59
C ALA A 277 -7.81 25.51 33.36
N GLY A 278 -8.93 25.27 32.69
CA GLY A 278 -9.36 26.00 31.48
C GLY A 278 -8.71 25.53 30.17
N ASN A 279 -7.92 24.47 30.21
CA ASN A 279 -7.35 23.81 29.03
C ASN A 279 -8.39 22.97 28.30
N TRP A 280 -8.14 22.64 27.03
CA TRP A 280 -8.99 21.74 26.28
C TRP A 280 -8.55 20.29 26.48
N GLN A 281 -9.46 19.38 26.76
CA GLN A 281 -9.23 17.94 26.74
C GLN A 281 -10.03 17.32 25.57
N LEU A 282 -9.30 16.89 24.56
CA LEU A 282 -9.82 16.15 23.43
C LEU A 282 -9.91 14.66 23.76
N GLY A 283 -11.07 14.06 23.62
CA GLY A 283 -11.22 12.62 23.55
C GLY A 283 -11.21 12.19 22.08
N PHE A 284 -10.18 11.45 21.67
CA PHE A 284 -10.14 10.74 20.38
C PHE A 284 -10.39 9.26 20.65
N HIS A 285 -11.51 8.75 20.21
CA HIS A 285 -11.97 7.40 20.51
C HIS A 285 -11.81 6.50 19.29
N ILE A 286 -11.10 5.38 19.42
CA ILE A 286 -10.88 4.39 18.38
C ILE A 286 -11.66 3.14 18.73
N ALA A 287 -12.39 2.56 17.79
CA ALA A 287 -13.13 1.30 17.97
C ALA A 287 -12.19 0.19 18.50
N ASP A 288 -12.57 -0.45 19.60
CA ASP A 288 -11.81 -1.56 20.20
C ASP A 288 -12.14 -2.88 19.49
N VAL A 289 -11.41 -3.16 18.42
CA VAL A 289 -11.59 -4.37 17.59
C VAL A 289 -10.90 -5.57 18.21
N SER A 290 -9.76 -5.34 18.87
CA SER A 290 -8.95 -6.38 19.48
C SER A 290 -9.65 -7.15 20.60
N HIS A 291 -10.68 -6.54 21.22
CA HIS A 291 -11.54 -7.22 22.19
C HIS A 291 -12.32 -8.38 21.58
N TYR A 292 -12.71 -8.27 20.30
CA TYR A 292 -13.59 -9.24 19.62
C TYR A 292 -12.82 -10.23 18.76
N ILE A 293 -11.62 -9.88 18.31
CA ILE A 293 -10.81 -10.73 17.41
C ILE A 293 -9.56 -11.18 18.16
N GLN A 294 -9.57 -12.45 18.55
CA GLN A 294 -8.44 -13.04 19.26
C GLN A 294 -7.34 -13.51 18.29
N PRO A 295 -6.07 -13.47 18.70
CA PRO A 295 -4.96 -13.97 17.90
C PRO A 295 -5.17 -15.44 17.47
N ASP A 296 -4.73 -15.75 16.26
CA ASP A 296 -4.77 -17.09 15.65
C ASP A 296 -6.17 -17.70 15.47
N GLU A 297 -7.26 -16.98 15.70
CA GLU A 297 -8.61 -17.42 15.38
C GLU A 297 -8.95 -17.22 13.89
N ALA A 298 -10.07 -17.77 13.43
CA ALA A 298 -10.47 -17.72 12.03
C ALA A 298 -10.57 -16.29 11.47
N LEU A 299 -11.18 -15.36 12.24
CA LEU A 299 -11.28 -13.95 11.84
C LEU A 299 -9.93 -13.26 11.77
N ASP A 300 -9.02 -13.60 12.68
CA ASP A 300 -7.67 -13.05 12.70
C ASP A 300 -6.86 -13.53 11.48
N ARG A 301 -6.87 -14.82 11.21
CA ARG A 301 -6.19 -15.40 10.02
C ARG A 301 -6.70 -14.78 8.72
N GLU A 302 -8.00 -14.52 8.61
CA GLU A 302 -8.57 -13.84 7.44
C GLU A 302 -8.12 -12.37 7.37
N ALA A 303 -8.06 -11.67 8.52
CA ALA A 303 -7.57 -10.30 8.59
C ALA A 303 -6.10 -10.19 8.18
N VAL A 304 -5.24 -11.11 8.63
CA VAL A 304 -3.83 -11.22 8.19
C VAL A 304 -3.76 -11.45 6.69
N LYS A 305 -4.55 -12.40 6.17
CA LYS A 305 -4.56 -12.74 4.75
C LYS A 305 -4.93 -11.54 3.88
N ARG A 306 -5.92 -10.74 4.28
CA ARG A 306 -6.35 -9.54 3.55
C ARG A 306 -5.46 -8.34 3.79
N GLY A 307 -4.82 -8.24 4.96
CA GLY A 307 -3.92 -7.17 5.38
C GLY A 307 -4.61 -5.83 5.59
N ARG A 308 -5.47 -5.42 4.66
CA ARG A 308 -6.24 -4.17 4.70
C ARG A 308 -7.50 -4.23 3.85
N SER A 309 -8.40 -3.26 4.04
CA SER A 309 -9.53 -3.03 3.14
C SER A 309 -9.06 -2.37 1.84
N VAL A 310 -9.66 -2.76 0.71
CA VAL A 310 -9.33 -2.29 -0.64
C VAL A 310 -10.48 -1.44 -1.18
N TYR A 311 -10.16 -0.31 -1.79
CA TYR A 311 -11.13 0.66 -2.30
C TYR A 311 -11.02 0.77 -3.82
N LEU A 312 -11.94 0.12 -4.54
CA LEU A 312 -11.99 0.10 -5.99
C LEU A 312 -13.20 0.90 -6.49
N GLY A 313 -13.07 2.23 -6.53
CA GLY A 313 -14.18 3.12 -6.86
C GLY A 313 -15.33 3.00 -5.85
N ASP A 314 -16.49 2.51 -6.29
CA ASP A 314 -17.65 2.29 -5.42
C ASP A 314 -17.60 0.94 -4.68
N LEU A 315 -16.76 0.01 -5.11
CA LEU A 315 -16.58 -1.28 -4.46
C LEU A 315 -15.58 -1.17 -3.31
N VAL A 316 -16.00 -1.61 -2.13
CA VAL A 316 -15.12 -1.79 -0.98
C VAL A 316 -14.99 -3.29 -0.70
N LEU A 317 -13.76 -3.78 -0.69
CA LEU A 317 -13.44 -5.14 -0.25
C LEU A 317 -12.95 -5.05 1.20
N PRO A 318 -13.78 -5.35 2.20
CA PRO A 318 -13.42 -5.12 3.59
C PRO A 318 -12.39 -6.15 4.09
N MET A 319 -11.53 -5.72 5.04
CA MET A 319 -10.61 -6.60 5.74
C MET A 319 -11.36 -7.62 6.62
N LEU A 320 -12.44 -7.19 7.25
CA LEU A 320 -13.26 -7.97 8.18
C LEU A 320 -14.72 -8.01 7.72
N PRO A 321 -15.48 -9.09 8.02
CA PRO A 321 -16.89 -9.18 7.68
C PRO A 321 -17.74 -8.06 8.28
N ASP A 322 -18.83 -7.69 7.59
CA ASP A 322 -19.76 -6.64 8.00
C ASP A 322 -20.28 -6.82 9.44
N ALA A 323 -20.52 -8.06 9.89
CA ALA A 323 -20.96 -8.34 11.25
C ALA A 323 -19.97 -7.87 12.32
N VAL A 324 -18.63 -7.92 12.02
CA VAL A 324 -17.60 -7.37 12.90
C VAL A 324 -17.64 -5.85 12.87
N ALA A 325 -17.75 -5.26 11.69
CA ALA A 325 -17.85 -3.82 11.53
C ALA A 325 -19.09 -3.25 12.25
N GLU A 326 -20.26 -3.87 12.10
CA GLU A 326 -21.50 -3.50 12.79
C GLU A 326 -21.37 -3.59 14.32
N ARG A 327 -20.57 -4.55 14.80
CA ARG A 327 -20.33 -4.74 16.23
C ARG A 327 -19.41 -3.70 16.82
N CYS A 328 -18.37 -3.33 16.10
CA CYS A 328 -17.29 -2.45 16.60
C CYS A 328 -17.53 -0.97 16.28
N SER A 329 -18.19 -0.64 15.18
CA SER A 329 -18.37 0.75 14.72
C SER A 329 -19.00 1.65 15.78
N LEU A 330 -18.43 2.85 15.89
CA LEU A 330 -18.82 3.90 16.83
C LEU A 330 -20.03 4.66 16.28
N VAL A 331 -21.20 4.06 16.42
CA VAL A 331 -22.47 4.57 15.87
C VAL A 331 -23.39 5.11 16.97
N PRO A 332 -24.25 6.09 16.66
CA PRO A 332 -25.18 6.68 17.64
C PRO A 332 -26.12 5.66 18.29
N LYS A 333 -26.58 6.01 19.50
CA LYS A 333 -27.57 5.26 20.28
C LYS A 333 -27.12 3.87 20.72
N SER A 334 -25.83 3.64 20.81
CA SER A 334 -25.27 2.36 21.24
C SER A 334 -24.00 2.57 22.03
N ASP A 335 -23.90 1.86 23.17
CA ASP A 335 -22.65 1.81 23.90
C ASP A 335 -21.62 0.97 23.12
N ARG A 336 -20.39 1.46 23.00
CA ARG A 336 -19.30 0.82 22.26
C ARG A 336 -18.03 0.78 23.07
N LEU A 337 -17.25 -0.28 22.88
CA LEU A 337 -15.90 -0.35 23.40
C LEU A 337 -14.96 0.45 22.52
N ALA A 338 -14.08 1.21 23.17
CA ALA A 338 -13.09 2.03 22.48
C ALA A 338 -11.76 2.03 23.22
N ILE A 339 -10.69 2.32 22.50
CA ILE A 339 -9.43 2.81 23.07
C ILE A 339 -9.47 4.32 22.91
N SER A 340 -9.51 5.04 24.02
CA SER A 340 -9.69 6.50 24.05
C SER A 340 -8.37 7.19 24.43
N PHE A 341 -7.94 8.11 23.57
CA PHE A 341 -6.89 9.06 23.86
C PHE A 341 -7.52 10.32 24.45
N LEU A 342 -7.19 10.62 25.68
CA LEU A 342 -7.58 11.85 26.36
C LEU A 342 -6.38 12.81 26.35
N ILE A 343 -6.43 13.78 25.44
CA ILE A 343 -5.29 14.66 25.12
C ILE A 343 -5.59 16.05 25.64
N THR A 344 -4.76 16.56 26.53
CA THR A 344 -4.89 17.92 27.11
C THR A 344 -4.05 18.92 26.30
N PHE A 345 -4.73 19.91 25.74
CA PHE A 345 -4.11 21.00 25.01
C PHE A 345 -4.09 22.27 25.83
N SER A 346 -3.00 23.01 25.79
CA SER A 346 -2.90 24.36 26.36
C SER A 346 -3.90 25.30 25.67
N ALA A 347 -4.74 25.94 26.43
CA ALA A 347 -5.67 26.96 25.93
C ALA A 347 -4.98 28.20 25.33
N GLN A 348 -3.72 28.44 25.72
CA GLN A 348 -2.94 29.62 25.26
C GLN A 348 -2.13 29.33 24.00
N SER A 349 -1.45 28.19 23.95
CA SER A 349 -0.51 27.85 22.86
C SER A 349 -1.02 26.80 21.89
N GLY A 350 -2.10 26.07 22.23
CA GLY A 350 -2.56 24.92 21.48
C GLY A 350 -1.63 23.70 21.51
N ALA A 351 -0.57 23.75 22.33
CA ALA A 351 0.37 22.66 22.45
C ALA A 351 -0.20 21.51 23.31
N VAL A 352 0.17 20.27 22.98
CA VAL A 352 -0.12 19.09 23.81
C VAL A 352 0.66 19.19 25.11
N LEU A 353 -0.04 19.12 26.23
CA LEU A 353 0.55 19.16 27.58
C LEU A 353 0.77 17.75 28.14
N GLU A 354 -0.25 16.92 28.06
CA GLU A 354 -0.25 15.56 28.55
C GLU A 354 -1.32 14.74 27.83
N TRP A 355 -1.22 13.43 27.91
CA TRP A 355 -2.25 12.52 27.38
C TRP A 355 -2.34 11.24 28.19
N GLU A 356 -3.48 10.63 28.12
CA GLU A 356 -3.75 9.32 28.70
C GLU A 356 -4.46 8.43 27.70
N ILE A 357 -4.06 7.15 27.64
CA ILE A 357 -4.66 6.16 26.74
C ILE A 357 -5.47 5.18 27.57
N GLN A 358 -6.77 5.09 27.36
CA GLN A 358 -7.67 4.31 28.18
C GLN A 358 -8.54 3.34 27.38
N PRO A 359 -8.52 2.03 27.67
CA PRO A 359 -9.66 1.19 27.30
C PRO A 359 -10.92 1.75 27.96
N SER A 360 -11.94 1.99 27.16
CA SER A 360 -13.14 2.73 27.61
C SER A 360 -14.43 2.13 27.06
N VAL A 361 -15.54 2.58 27.63
CA VAL A 361 -16.86 2.46 27.02
C VAL A 361 -17.39 3.87 26.75
N ILE A 362 -17.84 4.11 25.54
CA ILE A 362 -18.39 5.38 25.07
C ILE A 362 -19.81 5.23 24.58
N HIS A 363 -20.55 6.34 24.54
CA HIS A 363 -21.84 6.47 23.89
C HIS A 363 -21.73 7.58 22.84
N VAL A 364 -22.01 7.28 21.58
CA VAL A 364 -22.02 8.31 20.53
C VAL A 364 -23.39 8.99 20.52
N ASP A 365 -23.43 10.28 20.83
CA ASP A 365 -24.67 11.06 20.90
C ASP A 365 -25.19 11.39 19.51
N THR A 366 -24.29 11.78 18.61
CA THR A 366 -24.67 12.16 17.24
C THR A 366 -23.61 11.75 16.23
N ALA A 367 -24.05 11.58 14.97
CA ALA A 367 -23.17 11.40 13.84
C ALA A 367 -23.54 12.37 12.72
N LEU A 368 -22.53 12.98 12.12
CA LEU A 368 -22.66 13.84 10.96
C LEU A 368 -22.02 13.15 9.75
N THR A 369 -22.60 13.37 8.57
CA THR A 369 -21.84 13.13 7.33
C THR A 369 -20.85 14.26 7.11
N LYS A 370 -19.74 14.00 6.37
CA LYS A 370 -18.76 15.03 5.98
C LYS A 370 -19.46 16.27 5.40
N ALA A 371 -20.36 16.07 4.43
CA ALA A 371 -21.08 17.17 3.79
C ALA A 371 -21.91 18.01 4.77
N LYS A 372 -22.53 17.36 5.79
CA LYS A 372 -23.26 18.11 6.83
C LYS A 372 -22.30 18.86 7.74
N ALA A 373 -21.19 18.25 8.14
CA ALA A 373 -20.19 18.92 8.98
C ALA A 373 -19.59 20.13 8.26
N GLU A 374 -19.29 20.02 6.97
CA GLU A 374 -18.85 21.14 6.13
C GLU A 374 -19.91 22.22 5.99
N GLY A 375 -21.18 21.84 5.81
CA GLY A 375 -22.33 22.76 5.81
C GLY A 375 -22.44 23.55 7.11
N VAL A 376 -22.30 22.90 8.28
CA VAL A 376 -22.28 23.56 9.59
C VAL A 376 -21.14 24.57 9.68
N LEU A 377 -19.93 24.19 9.27
CA LEU A 377 -18.77 25.09 9.25
C LEU A 377 -18.94 26.27 8.28
N ALA A 378 -19.69 26.07 7.20
CA ALA A 378 -20.05 27.14 6.25
C ALA A 378 -21.26 28.01 6.70
N GLY A 379 -21.86 27.71 7.86
CA GLY A 379 -22.96 28.51 8.44
C GLY A 379 -24.37 27.95 8.23
N ASP A 380 -24.54 26.74 7.68
CA ASP A 380 -25.84 26.07 7.60
C ASP A 380 -26.15 25.34 8.93
N VAL A 381 -26.53 26.15 9.93
CA VAL A 381 -26.74 25.68 11.31
C VAL A 381 -28.22 25.34 11.64
N LYS A 382 -29.13 25.44 10.67
CA LYS A 382 -30.60 25.44 10.93
C LYS A 382 -31.15 24.16 11.54
N LYS A 383 -30.43 23.05 11.47
CA LYS A 383 -30.92 21.73 11.90
C LYS A 383 -30.09 21.06 13.00
N GLU A 384 -28.97 21.67 13.39
CA GLU A 384 -28.03 21.08 14.33
C GLU A 384 -28.14 21.76 15.71
N SER A 385 -27.81 20.98 16.76
CA SER A 385 -27.82 21.50 18.13
C SER A 385 -26.64 22.48 18.35
N PRO A 386 -26.79 23.48 19.25
CA PRO A 386 -25.70 24.37 19.61
C PRO A 386 -24.44 23.62 20.05
N ASP A 387 -24.59 22.53 20.78
CA ASP A 387 -23.47 21.71 21.28
C ASP A 387 -22.65 21.09 20.15
N VAL A 388 -23.32 20.59 19.08
CA VAL A 388 -22.65 20.06 17.88
C VAL A 388 -21.89 21.15 17.16
N ILE A 389 -22.48 22.34 17.01
CA ILE A 389 -21.87 23.47 16.31
C ILE A 389 -20.63 23.93 17.06
N GLU A 390 -20.75 24.12 18.39
CA GLU A 390 -19.63 24.54 19.25
C GLU A 390 -18.50 23.51 19.24
N LEU A 391 -18.84 22.22 19.41
CA LEU A 391 -17.87 21.13 19.37
C LEU A 391 -17.11 21.12 18.06
N LEU A 392 -17.79 21.17 16.92
CA LEU A 392 -17.16 21.09 15.59
C LEU A 392 -16.23 22.28 15.33
N HIS A 393 -16.62 23.52 15.65
CA HIS A 393 -15.77 24.69 15.51
C HIS A 393 -14.51 24.61 16.40
N ASN A 394 -14.66 24.15 17.64
CA ASN A 394 -13.55 23.99 18.56
C ASN A 394 -12.57 22.89 18.09
N LEU A 395 -13.10 21.75 17.58
CA LEU A 395 -12.27 20.68 17.01
C LEU A 395 -11.44 21.21 15.82
N VAL A 396 -12.06 21.96 14.90
CA VAL A 396 -11.34 22.57 13.76
C VAL A 396 -10.27 23.54 14.26
N SER A 397 -10.57 24.37 15.26
CA SER A 397 -9.59 25.31 15.82
C SER A 397 -8.38 24.60 16.42
N ILE A 398 -8.59 23.51 17.17
CA ILE A 398 -7.52 22.69 17.76
C ILE A 398 -6.72 22.00 16.65
N SER A 399 -7.39 21.41 15.65
CA SER A 399 -6.71 20.74 14.54
C SER A 399 -5.80 21.70 13.74
N GLN A 400 -6.19 22.97 13.60
CA GLN A 400 -5.34 23.99 12.99
C GLN A 400 -4.06 24.25 13.79
N SER A 401 -4.14 24.25 15.13
CA SER A 401 -2.96 24.38 16.00
C SER A 401 -2.04 23.16 15.86
N VAL A 402 -2.61 21.96 15.81
CA VAL A 402 -1.87 20.70 15.55
C VAL A 402 -1.16 20.76 14.21
N ARG A 403 -1.86 21.20 13.14
CA ARG A 403 -1.30 21.39 11.81
C ARG A 403 -0.13 22.36 11.81
N GLN A 404 -0.27 23.49 12.48
CA GLN A 404 0.81 24.50 12.58
C GLN A 404 2.05 23.91 13.26
N ALA A 405 1.87 23.15 14.36
CA ALA A 405 2.97 22.49 15.05
C ALA A 405 3.66 21.43 14.16
N ARG A 406 2.87 20.64 13.43
CA ARG A 406 3.38 19.65 12.48
C ARG A 406 4.20 20.30 11.36
N LEU A 407 3.69 21.34 10.75
CA LEU A 407 4.39 22.08 9.68
C LEU A 407 5.65 22.79 10.21
N ALA A 408 5.60 23.35 11.42
CA ALA A 408 6.77 23.98 12.05
C ALA A 408 7.90 22.98 12.34
N ARG A 409 7.57 21.69 12.56
CA ARG A 409 8.54 20.60 12.73
C ARG A 409 9.23 20.20 11.42
N GLY A 410 8.68 20.54 10.27
CA GLY A 410 9.22 20.18 8.96
C GLY A 410 8.42 19.10 8.21
N SER A 411 7.27 18.68 8.73
CA SER A 411 6.45 17.66 8.05
C SER A 411 6.04 18.12 6.65
N LEU A 412 6.18 17.22 5.68
CA LEU A 412 5.88 17.49 4.28
C LEU A 412 4.39 17.58 4.02
N GLN A 413 4.03 18.53 3.18
CA GLN A 413 2.69 18.69 2.66
C GLN A 413 2.78 18.99 1.17
N LEU A 414 2.25 18.10 0.34
CA LEU A 414 2.38 18.14 -1.11
C LEU A 414 1.05 18.53 -1.77
N ASN A 415 1.13 19.36 -2.79
CA ASN A 415 0.01 19.70 -3.65
C ASN A 415 -0.04 18.72 -4.83
N LEU A 416 -0.59 17.54 -4.59
CA LEU A 416 -0.73 16.48 -5.59
C LEU A 416 -2.20 16.34 -6.00
N PRO A 417 -2.49 15.88 -7.25
CA PRO A 417 -3.84 15.49 -7.63
C PRO A 417 -4.32 14.42 -6.65
N SER A 418 -5.38 14.73 -5.90
CA SER A 418 -5.80 13.91 -4.79
C SER A 418 -6.33 12.55 -5.24
N THR A 419 -5.60 11.49 -4.96
CA THR A 419 -6.21 10.20 -4.67
C THR A 419 -6.80 10.29 -3.25
N GLN A 420 -8.08 9.99 -3.09
CA GLN A 420 -8.69 10.03 -1.76
C GLN A 420 -8.05 8.95 -0.89
N ASN A 421 -7.28 9.35 0.13
CA ASN A 421 -6.77 8.43 1.13
C ASN A 421 -7.87 8.17 2.18
N PRO A 422 -8.43 6.94 2.26
CA PRO A 422 -9.51 6.64 3.20
C PRO A 422 -9.03 6.52 4.65
N TYR A 423 -7.73 6.52 4.90
CA TYR A 423 -7.14 6.36 6.24
C TYR A 423 -6.81 7.68 6.92
N PHE A 424 -6.87 8.81 6.20
CA PHE A 424 -6.55 10.15 6.70
C PHE A 424 -5.12 10.31 7.25
N ASP A 425 -4.17 9.55 6.75
CA ASP A 425 -2.77 9.58 7.14
C ASP A 425 -1.85 10.05 5.99
N GLU A 426 -0.56 9.82 6.11
CA GLU A 426 0.46 10.24 5.14
C GLU A 426 0.46 9.43 3.83
N GLY A 427 -0.23 8.29 3.82
CA GLY A 427 -0.19 7.36 2.69
C GLY A 427 1.20 6.75 2.43
N ILE A 428 1.39 6.19 1.24
CA ILE A 428 2.65 5.50 0.88
C ILE A 428 3.79 6.48 0.63
N LEU A 429 3.49 7.67 0.12
CA LEU A 429 4.52 8.70 -0.14
C LEU A 429 5.13 9.24 1.16
N GLY A 430 4.52 8.91 2.30
CA GLY A 430 4.95 9.43 3.58
C GLY A 430 4.78 10.94 3.73
N ALA A 431 3.94 11.56 2.90
CA ALA A 431 3.69 13.00 2.92
C ALA A 431 2.19 13.28 2.91
N VAL A 432 1.78 14.30 3.63
CA VAL A 432 0.38 14.72 3.68
C VAL A 432 -0.01 15.41 2.37
N VAL A 433 -1.05 14.93 1.70
CA VAL A 433 -1.60 15.61 0.52
C VAL A 433 -2.53 16.74 0.97
N VAL A 434 -2.41 17.89 0.32
CA VAL A 434 -3.27 19.06 0.59
C VAL A 434 -4.72 18.69 0.27
N ASP A 435 -5.63 18.98 1.19
CA ASP A 435 -7.07 18.88 0.97
C ASP A 435 -7.72 20.19 1.47
N ASP A 436 -8.59 20.76 0.66
CA ASP A 436 -9.29 22.02 0.98
C ASP A 436 -10.44 21.81 1.96
N SER A 437 -10.84 20.56 2.22
CA SER A 437 -11.90 20.25 3.17
C SER A 437 -11.44 20.43 4.62
N PRO A 438 -12.03 21.36 5.40
CA PRO A 438 -11.68 21.54 6.80
C PRO A 438 -11.98 20.30 7.65
N VAL A 439 -12.97 19.48 7.27
CA VAL A 439 -13.33 18.23 7.96
C VAL A 439 -12.26 17.17 7.70
N ARG A 440 -11.79 17.03 6.44
CA ARG A 440 -10.69 16.08 6.15
C ARG A 440 -9.41 16.51 6.83
N SER A 441 -9.07 17.79 6.79
CA SER A 441 -7.91 18.31 7.48
C SER A 441 -7.95 18.01 8.98
N LEU A 442 -9.12 18.18 9.63
CA LEU A 442 -9.34 17.84 11.03
C LEU A 442 -9.04 16.35 11.30
N PHE A 443 -9.56 15.44 10.48
CA PHE A 443 -9.27 14.01 10.63
C PHE A 443 -7.79 13.71 10.46
N THR A 444 -7.18 14.23 9.39
CA THR A 444 -5.75 14.01 9.10
C THR A 444 -4.88 14.45 10.27
N GLU A 445 -5.08 15.64 10.79
CA GLU A 445 -4.23 16.16 11.87
C GLU A 445 -4.40 15.37 13.18
N PHE A 446 -5.62 14.95 13.52
CA PHE A 446 -5.83 14.15 14.73
C PHE A 446 -5.39 12.70 14.57
N VAL A 447 -5.56 12.09 13.40
CA VAL A 447 -5.05 10.74 13.11
C VAL A 447 -3.52 10.71 13.23
N LEU A 448 -2.83 11.66 12.58
CA LEU A 448 -1.38 11.78 12.65
C LEU A 448 -0.90 11.98 14.09
N LEU A 449 -1.55 12.87 14.84
CA LEU A 449 -1.22 13.12 16.25
C LEU A 449 -1.38 11.87 17.11
N VAL A 450 -2.52 11.18 17.01
CA VAL A 450 -2.82 9.99 17.83
C VAL A 450 -1.86 8.85 17.52
N ASN A 451 -1.54 8.64 16.25
CA ASN A 451 -0.54 7.67 15.81
C ASN A 451 0.85 8.02 16.38
N GLU A 452 1.26 9.30 16.34
CA GLU A 452 2.50 9.80 16.97
C GLU A 452 2.51 9.54 18.47
N LEU A 453 1.44 9.90 19.20
CA LEU A 453 1.35 9.74 20.65
C LEU A 453 1.43 8.27 21.08
N MET A 454 0.80 7.35 20.35
CA MET A 454 0.94 5.92 20.62
C MET A 454 2.36 5.44 20.36
N ALA A 455 3.00 5.89 19.29
CA ALA A 455 4.39 5.55 18.99
C ALA A 455 5.33 6.01 20.11
N VAL A 456 5.19 7.27 20.56
CA VAL A 456 5.95 7.83 21.68
C VAL A 456 5.72 7.02 22.94
N HIS A 457 4.47 6.63 23.20
CA HIS A 457 4.12 5.88 24.41
C HIS A 457 4.74 4.47 24.44
N LEU A 458 4.59 3.70 23.38
CA LEU A 458 5.14 2.34 23.30
C LEU A 458 6.67 2.36 23.31
N ASN A 459 7.30 3.32 22.64
CA ASN A 459 8.75 3.47 22.63
C ASN A 459 9.30 3.85 24.01
N ALA A 460 8.70 4.82 24.69
CA ALA A 460 9.12 5.25 26.02
C ALA A 460 9.04 4.13 27.06
N LEU A 461 8.10 3.19 26.89
CA LEU A 461 7.92 2.02 27.76
C LEU A 461 8.73 0.79 27.30
N GLY A 462 9.48 0.89 26.19
CA GLY A 462 10.29 -0.20 25.64
C GLY A 462 9.47 -1.41 25.18
N VAL A 463 8.27 -1.17 24.62
CA VAL A 463 7.35 -2.20 24.18
C VAL A 463 7.54 -2.46 22.67
N PRO A 464 7.70 -3.73 22.22
CA PRO A 464 7.76 -4.06 20.81
C PRO A 464 6.52 -3.57 20.05
N ALA A 465 6.72 -2.98 18.88
CA ALA A 465 5.63 -2.46 18.05
C ALA A 465 5.92 -2.66 16.57
N ILE A 466 4.90 -2.45 15.74
CA ILE A 466 5.07 -2.28 14.29
C ILE A 466 5.18 -0.78 14.01
N TRP A 467 6.38 -0.40 13.59
CA TRP A 467 6.71 0.97 13.25
C TRP A 467 6.40 1.27 11.79
N ARG A 468 5.91 2.46 11.52
CA ARG A 468 5.81 2.99 10.17
C ARG A 468 7.01 3.88 9.93
N THR A 469 7.92 3.45 9.08
CA THR A 469 9.22 4.11 8.85
C THR A 469 9.34 4.60 7.42
N GLN A 470 10.07 5.68 7.23
CA GLN A 470 10.43 6.20 5.92
C GLN A 470 11.87 6.68 5.96
N GLY A 471 12.72 6.12 5.11
CA GLY A 471 14.13 6.51 5.02
C GLY A 471 14.32 7.93 4.50
N THR A 472 15.47 8.51 4.80
CA THR A 472 15.92 9.77 4.20
C THR A 472 16.14 9.57 2.70
N PRO A 473 15.76 10.54 1.84
CA PRO A 473 16.07 10.52 0.42
C PRO A 473 17.56 10.38 0.15
N ASP A 474 17.92 9.74 -0.96
CA ASP A 474 19.32 9.58 -1.33
C ASP A 474 19.90 10.91 -1.82
N ALA A 475 21.07 11.28 -1.28
CA ALA A 475 21.67 12.58 -1.57
C ALA A 475 22.01 12.75 -3.08
N GLU A 476 22.37 11.66 -3.77
CA GLU A 476 22.64 11.68 -5.22
C GLU A 476 21.38 12.03 -6.02
N ASP A 477 20.24 11.38 -5.71
CA ASP A 477 18.95 11.63 -6.38
C ASP A 477 18.47 13.07 -6.16
N VAL A 478 18.61 13.58 -4.92
CA VAL A 478 18.27 14.96 -4.60
C VAL A 478 19.15 15.96 -5.36
N GLN A 479 20.45 15.70 -5.47
CA GLN A 479 21.36 16.54 -6.26
C GLN A 479 21.04 16.50 -7.75
N GLU A 480 20.61 15.35 -8.28
CA GLU A 480 20.14 15.25 -9.66
C GLU A 480 18.84 16.03 -9.88
N MET A 481 17.88 15.90 -9.00
CA MET A 481 16.64 16.69 -9.01
C MET A 481 16.94 18.21 -8.99
N LEU A 482 17.84 18.66 -8.12
CA LEU A 482 18.22 20.10 -8.04
C LEU A 482 18.85 20.60 -9.34
N LYS A 483 19.71 19.80 -10.01
CA LYS A 483 20.24 20.15 -11.33
C LYS A 483 19.14 20.30 -12.39
N LEU A 484 18.10 19.44 -12.34
CA LEU A 484 16.95 19.56 -13.22
C LEU A 484 16.11 20.79 -12.88
N ALA A 485 15.93 21.11 -11.60
CA ALA A 485 15.21 22.31 -11.15
C ALA A 485 15.85 23.60 -11.67
N ILE A 486 17.19 23.67 -11.72
CA ILE A 486 17.92 24.79 -12.32
C ILE A 486 17.54 24.95 -13.81
N ASN A 487 17.44 23.85 -14.56
CA ASN A 487 17.01 23.89 -15.96
C ASN A 487 15.58 24.39 -16.15
N LEU A 488 14.73 24.25 -15.10
CA LEU A 488 13.36 24.74 -15.04
C LEU A 488 13.25 26.16 -14.45
N GLY A 489 14.39 26.82 -14.21
CA GLY A 489 14.46 28.22 -13.75
C GLY A 489 14.36 28.42 -12.25
N VAL A 490 14.54 27.35 -11.46
CA VAL A 490 14.54 27.42 -9.99
C VAL A 490 15.94 27.14 -9.48
N GLU A 491 16.63 28.20 -9.02
CA GLU A 491 17.99 28.08 -8.47
C GLU A 491 17.90 27.83 -6.96
N LEU A 492 18.10 26.58 -6.59
CA LEU A 492 18.22 26.12 -5.20
C LEU A 492 19.46 25.25 -5.08
N ALA A 493 20.12 25.36 -3.95
CA ALA A 493 21.28 24.53 -3.64
C ALA A 493 21.15 24.02 -2.21
N LEU A 494 21.34 22.71 -2.06
CA LEU A 494 21.59 22.06 -0.78
C LEU A 494 23.06 21.65 -0.76
N ASP A 495 23.71 21.81 0.39
CA ASP A 495 25.09 21.40 0.56
C ASP A 495 25.15 19.86 0.50
N PRO A 496 25.88 19.26 -0.46
CA PRO A 496 25.95 17.81 -0.61
C PRO A 496 26.65 17.10 0.57
N GLU A 497 27.36 17.84 1.43
CA GLU A 497 28.03 17.29 2.61
C GLU A 497 27.13 17.31 3.87
N VAL A 498 25.96 17.97 3.80
CA VAL A 498 25.01 18.06 4.93
C VAL A 498 23.90 17.02 4.72
N GLU A 499 23.54 16.35 5.81
CA GLU A 499 22.39 15.43 5.83
C GLU A 499 21.10 16.18 5.49
N ILE A 500 20.32 15.58 4.57
CA ILE A 500 19.06 16.15 4.10
C ILE A 500 18.01 16.06 5.20
N GLU A 501 17.45 17.19 5.59
CA GLU A 501 16.40 17.29 6.60
C GLU A 501 15.01 17.49 5.96
N PRO A 502 13.92 17.12 6.63
CA PRO A 502 12.55 17.37 6.16
C PRO A 502 12.26 18.86 5.92
N LEU A 503 12.88 19.76 6.67
CA LEU A 503 12.76 21.22 6.48
C LEU A 503 13.31 21.68 5.12
N ASP A 504 14.36 21.04 4.61
CA ASP A 504 14.90 21.34 3.28
C ASP A 504 13.85 21.07 2.21
N TYR A 505 13.15 19.93 2.32
CA TYR A 505 12.05 19.60 1.41
C TYR A 505 10.87 20.56 1.51
N GLN A 506 10.56 21.09 2.69
CA GLN A 506 9.57 22.15 2.81
C GLN A 506 10.01 23.45 2.11
N HIS A 507 11.29 23.79 2.18
CA HIS A 507 11.83 24.95 1.46
C HIS A 507 11.77 24.73 -0.05
N LEU A 508 12.12 23.51 -0.53
CA LEU A 508 11.99 23.14 -1.93
C LEU A 508 10.54 23.24 -2.41
N THR A 509 9.58 22.66 -1.69
CA THR A 509 8.16 22.71 -2.08
C THR A 509 7.61 24.13 -2.17
N ARG A 510 8.03 25.02 -1.25
CA ARG A 510 7.64 26.45 -1.31
C ARG A 510 8.21 27.16 -2.53
N ALA A 511 9.50 26.93 -2.82
CA ALA A 511 10.14 27.53 -3.98
C ALA A 511 9.55 26.98 -5.29
N PHE A 512 9.13 25.73 -5.32
CA PHE A 512 8.48 25.11 -6.48
C PHE A 512 7.07 25.68 -6.73
N ALA A 513 6.32 25.98 -5.67
CA ALA A 513 4.98 26.56 -5.77
C ALA A 513 4.95 27.92 -6.47
N ASP A 514 6.04 28.68 -6.42
CA ASP A 514 6.19 29.97 -7.11
C ASP A 514 6.66 29.83 -8.58
N SER A 515 6.97 28.60 -9.03
CA SER A 515 7.48 28.34 -10.38
C SER A 515 6.35 28.04 -11.39
N PRO A 516 6.48 28.51 -12.65
CA PRO A 516 5.60 28.07 -13.74
C PRO A 516 5.62 26.56 -14.00
N SER A 517 6.66 25.88 -13.52
CA SER A 517 6.89 24.43 -13.65
C SER A 517 6.60 23.66 -12.34
N GLU A 518 5.82 24.26 -11.41
CA GLU A 518 5.49 23.67 -10.10
C GLU A 518 5.14 22.18 -10.19
N GLN A 519 4.31 21.82 -11.15
CA GLN A 519 3.83 20.45 -11.33
C GLN A 519 4.96 19.46 -11.57
N VAL A 520 5.83 19.74 -12.54
CA VAL A 520 6.96 18.88 -12.89
C VAL A 520 7.98 18.79 -11.75
N LEU A 521 8.24 19.94 -11.12
CA LEU A 521 9.14 20.02 -9.96
C LEU A 521 8.61 19.20 -8.77
N THR A 522 7.29 19.20 -8.56
CA THR A 522 6.65 18.39 -7.51
C THR A 522 6.78 16.90 -7.81
N TYR A 523 6.65 16.48 -9.07
CA TYR A 523 6.88 15.07 -9.45
C TYR A 523 8.35 14.66 -9.25
N LEU A 524 9.30 15.49 -9.71
CA LEU A 524 10.72 15.22 -9.47
C LEU A 524 11.06 15.09 -7.98
N LEU A 525 10.46 15.93 -7.14
CA LEU A 525 10.63 15.83 -5.68
C LEU A 525 9.99 14.55 -5.12
N GLN A 526 8.82 14.18 -5.62
CA GLN A 526 8.13 12.95 -5.23
C GLN A 526 8.97 11.71 -5.55
N ASP A 527 9.62 11.68 -6.70
CA ASP A 527 10.44 10.55 -7.16
C ASP A 527 11.69 10.34 -6.28
N THR A 528 12.15 11.37 -5.57
CA THR A 528 13.26 11.23 -4.59
C THR A 528 12.80 10.69 -3.23
N LEU A 529 11.49 10.68 -2.93
CA LEU A 529 10.97 10.19 -1.67
C LEU A 529 10.94 8.65 -1.65
N LYS A 530 11.54 8.06 -0.64
CA LYS A 530 11.41 6.63 -0.39
C LYS A 530 9.97 6.30 0.07
N PRO A 531 9.43 5.14 -0.31
CA PRO A 531 8.12 4.73 0.21
C PRO A 531 8.20 4.47 1.71
N SER A 532 7.13 4.80 2.43
CA SER A 532 7.01 4.40 3.82
C SER A 532 6.64 2.91 3.92
N VAL A 533 7.24 2.22 4.89
CA VAL A 533 7.09 0.77 5.08
C VAL A 533 6.84 0.43 6.55
N TYR A 534 6.25 -0.73 6.79
CA TYR A 534 6.16 -1.28 8.15
C TYR A 534 7.42 -2.03 8.52
N SER A 535 7.90 -1.83 9.75
CA SER A 535 9.11 -2.45 10.30
C SER A 535 8.91 -2.84 11.75
N THR A 536 9.57 -3.91 12.19
CA THR A 536 9.66 -4.28 13.61
C THR A 536 10.84 -3.60 14.30
N THR A 537 11.70 -2.94 13.53
CA THR A 537 12.78 -2.08 14.05
C THR A 537 12.32 -0.63 14.01
N GLN A 538 12.49 0.07 15.15
CA GLN A 538 12.19 1.49 15.21
C GLN A 538 13.06 2.27 14.23
N GLY A 539 12.43 3.20 13.52
CA GLY A 539 13.07 4.13 12.59
C GLY A 539 12.33 5.45 12.51
N SER A 540 12.96 6.45 11.92
CA SER A 540 12.37 7.75 11.66
C SER A 540 11.36 7.67 10.50
N HIS A 541 10.49 8.66 10.44
CA HIS A 541 9.58 8.89 9.32
C HIS A 541 9.88 10.25 8.71
N PHE A 542 10.61 10.26 7.60
CA PHE A 542 11.15 11.47 6.99
C PHE A 542 10.06 12.50 6.66
N GLY A 543 9.06 12.14 5.88
CA GLY A 543 8.03 13.08 5.41
C GLY A 543 7.15 13.64 6.52
N LEU A 544 7.00 12.95 7.66
CA LEU A 544 6.31 13.48 8.84
C LEU A 544 7.25 14.23 9.79
N ALA A 545 8.56 14.22 9.53
CA ALA A 545 9.59 14.77 10.42
C ALA A 545 9.48 14.21 11.85
N LEU A 546 9.29 12.89 11.97
CA LEU A 546 9.09 12.20 13.23
C LEU A 546 10.20 11.18 13.48
N PRO A 547 10.75 11.09 14.72
CA PRO A 547 11.75 10.09 15.07
C PRO A 547 11.14 8.68 15.19
N GLN A 548 9.81 8.60 15.30
CA GLN A 548 9.06 7.36 15.43
C GLN A 548 7.59 7.58 15.08
N TYR A 549 6.99 6.61 14.43
CA TYR A 549 5.59 6.69 14.04
C TYR A 549 4.99 5.29 13.91
N ILE A 550 3.70 5.13 14.16
CA ILE A 550 2.94 3.90 13.99
C ILE A 550 1.56 4.20 13.40
N HIS A 551 0.83 3.16 13.04
CA HIS A 551 -0.59 3.23 12.73
C HIS A 551 -1.43 2.52 13.78
N CYS A 552 -2.47 3.16 14.32
CA CYS A 552 -3.35 2.57 15.33
C CYS A 552 -4.83 3.01 15.23
N THR A 553 -5.18 3.85 14.25
CA THR A 553 -6.49 4.54 14.22
C THR A 553 -7.56 3.87 13.35
N ALA A 554 -7.19 2.84 12.55
CA ALA A 554 -8.09 2.17 11.62
C ALA A 554 -8.13 0.63 11.76
N PRO A 555 -8.40 0.06 12.94
CA PRO A 555 -8.26 -1.37 13.23
C PRO A 555 -9.29 -2.28 12.53
N LEU A 556 -10.41 -1.75 12.03
CA LEU A 556 -11.37 -2.49 11.20
C LEU A 556 -10.93 -2.62 9.75
N ARG A 557 -10.06 -1.73 9.31
CA ARG A 557 -9.67 -1.59 7.90
C ARG A 557 -8.20 -1.87 7.64
N ARG A 558 -7.36 -1.94 8.68
CA ARG A 558 -5.91 -2.12 8.55
C ARG A 558 -5.35 -3.01 9.66
N TYR A 559 -4.70 -4.11 9.29
CA TYR A 559 -4.25 -5.13 10.24
C TYR A 559 -3.16 -4.66 11.23
N PRO A 560 -2.14 -3.85 10.85
CA PRO A 560 -1.20 -3.29 11.80
C PRO A 560 -1.85 -2.54 12.96
N ASP A 561 -2.93 -1.81 12.72
CA ASP A 561 -3.65 -1.06 13.75
C ASP A 561 -4.30 -2.01 14.78
N LEU A 562 -4.87 -3.13 14.32
CA LEU A 562 -5.38 -4.18 15.19
C LEU A 562 -4.28 -4.80 16.04
N LEU A 563 -3.10 -5.03 15.47
CA LEU A 563 -1.94 -5.55 16.20
C LEU A 563 -1.46 -4.59 17.28
N ILE A 564 -1.41 -3.28 16.99
CA ILE A 564 -1.05 -2.27 17.99
C ILE A 564 -2.05 -2.23 19.15
N GLN A 565 -3.34 -2.39 18.90
CA GLN A 565 -4.32 -2.53 19.99
C GLN A 565 -4.01 -3.74 20.88
N ARG A 566 -3.66 -4.88 20.30
CA ARG A 566 -3.28 -6.09 21.06
C ARG A 566 -2.01 -5.87 21.87
N VAL A 567 -0.98 -5.28 21.27
CA VAL A 567 0.26 -4.93 21.97
C VAL A 567 -0.04 -4.03 23.16
N TYR A 568 -0.91 -3.04 22.99
CA TYR A 568 -1.32 -2.15 24.07
C TYR A 568 -2.06 -2.90 25.19
N TYR A 569 -2.94 -3.84 24.87
CA TYR A 569 -3.59 -4.68 25.90
C TYR A 569 -2.59 -5.57 26.63
N GLN A 570 -1.59 -6.14 25.95
CA GLN A 570 -0.53 -6.91 26.60
C GLN A 570 0.28 -6.04 27.58
N LEU A 571 0.55 -4.77 27.22
CA LEU A 571 1.16 -3.80 28.10
C LEU A 571 0.31 -3.57 29.35
N LEU A 572 -1.02 -3.39 29.21
CA LEU A 572 -1.90 -3.12 30.35
C LEU A 572 -2.09 -4.32 31.27
N GLU A 573 -2.06 -5.54 30.73
CA GLU A 573 -2.31 -6.77 31.47
C GLU A 573 -1.05 -7.27 32.18
N HIS A 574 0.10 -7.19 31.53
CA HIS A 574 1.36 -7.77 32.02
C HIS A 574 2.43 -6.74 32.38
N GLY A 575 2.15 -5.46 32.14
CA GLY A 575 3.09 -4.38 32.38
C GLY A 575 3.38 -4.18 33.88
N ARG A 576 4.66 -4.03 34.20
CA ARG A 576 5.13 -3.77 35.58
C ARG A 576 5.03 -2.28 35.86
N ASP A 577 4.09 -1.89 36.71
CA ASP A 577 3.82 -0.51 37.14
C ASP A 577 4.78 -0.01 38.24
N ARG A 578 5.81 -0.80 38.61
CA ARG A 578 6.84 -0.47 39.63
C ARG A 578 8.11 -1.27 39.38
N ARG A 579 9.22 -0.68 39.74
CA ARG A 579 10.56 -1.28 39.57
C ARG A 579 10.72 -2.63 40.29
N ASN A 580 10.17 -2.74 41.51
CA ASN A 580 10.17 -3.97 42.30
C ASN A 580 9.02 -3.97 43.32
N THR A 581 8.76 -5.11 43.95
CA THR A 581 7.63 -5.31 44.87
C THR A 581 7.74 -4.48 46.18
N ARG A 582 8.90 -3.90 46.50
CA ARG A 582 9.12 -3.09 47.71
C ARG A 582 8.70 -1.63 47.53
N VAL A 583 8.62 -1.15 46.29
CA VAL A 583 8.17 0.21 46.00
C VAL A 583 6.65 0.25 46.14
N LYS A 584 6.13 1.17 46.94
CA LYS A 584 4.70 1.32 47.22
C LYS A 584 4.00 2.14 46.15
N GLU A 585 4.68 3.13 45.59
CA GLU A 585 4.15 3.99 44.52
C GLU A 585 4.11 3.23 43.24
N ARG A 586 2.98 3.38 42.52
CA ARG A 586 2.73 2.78 41.21
C ARG A 586 2.73 3.87 40.16
N VAL A 587 3.37 3.61 39.05
CA VAL A 587 3.35 4.49 37.87
C VAL A 587 2.11 4.16 37.03
N ASN A 588 1.41 5.18 36.57
CA ASN A 588 0.28 4.98 35.67
C ASN A 588 0.78 4.70 34.25
N LEU A 589 0.84 3.42 33.87
CA LEU A 589 1.28 2.98 32.53
C LEU A 589 0.41 3.48 31.38
N ARG A 590 -0.70 4.14 31.64
CA ARG A 590 -1.61 4.70 30.64
C ARG A 590 -1.36 6.17 30.37
N HIS A 591 -0.63 6.85 31.25
CA HIS A 591 -0.43 8.29 31.22
C HIS A 591 0.97 8.67 30.75
N SER A 592 1.09 9.76 30.01
CA SER A 592 2.35 10.27 29.48
C SER A 592 3.41 10.59 30.53
N SER A 593 3.03 10.88 31.79
CA SER A 593 3.98 11.08 32.90
C SER A 593 4.86 9.85 33.17
N SER A 594 4.38 8.65 32.83
CA SER A 594 5.14 7.40 32.98
C SER A 594 6.46 7.39 32.21
N HIS A 595 6.57 8.18 31.13
CA HIS A 595 7.75 8.21 30.26
C HIS A 595 9.02 8.68 30.96
N THR A 596 8.89 9.59 31.95
CA THR A 596 10.02 10.10 32.74
C THR A 596 10.29 9.30 33.99
N GLU A 597 9.32 8.53 34.47
CA GLU A 597 9.41 7.77 35.71
C GLU A 597 9.94 6.35 35.50
N ILE A 598 9.72 5.76 34.32
CA ILE A 598 10.08 4.37 34.02
C ILE A 598 11.53 4.29 33.54
N ASN A 599 12.35 3.51 34.27
CA ASN A 599 13.72 3.18 33.93
C ASN A 599 14.01 1.67 34.08
N TRP A 600 12.97 0.84 33.88
CA TRP A 600 13.04 -0.62 33.93
C TRP A 600 12.26 -1.23 32.79
N ASN A 601 12.53 -2.51 32.49
CA ASN A 601 11.74 -3.24 31.50
C ASN A 601 10.30 -3.44 32.00
N VAL A 602 9.37 -2.78 31.36
CA VAL A 602 7.94 -2.81 31.73
C VAL A 602 7.37 -4.21 31.48
N LEU A 603 7.65 -4.80 30.34
CA LEU A 603 7.20 -6.16 30.02
C LEU A 603 8.19 -7.23 30.55
N PRO A 604 7.70 -8.42 30.93
CA PRO A 604 8.54 -9.59 31.15
C PRO A 604 9.36 -9.91 29.90
N PRO A 605 10.67 -10.26 30.02
CA PRO A 605 11.52 -10.50 28.86
C PRO A 605 11.02 -11.60 27.92
N GLU A 606 10.40 -12.65 28.47
CA GLU A 606 9.82 -13.76 27.68
C GLU A 606 8.67 -13.26 26.81
N LEU A 607 7.75 -12.46 27.35
CA LEU A 607 6.64 -11.87 26.61
C LEU A 607 7.13 -10.85 25.57
N GLN A 608 8.17 -10.07 25.92
CA GLN A 608 8.76 -9.12 24.97
C GLN A 608 9.34 -9.85 23.75
N GLN A 609 10.04 -10.95 23.95
CA GLN A 609 10.57 -11.79 22.86
C GLN A 609 9.45 -12.46 22.05
N GLU A 610 8.39 -12.93 22.71
CA GLU A 610 7.24 -13.53 22.04
C GLU A 610 6.54 -12.50 21.14
N LEU A 611 6.23 -11.33 21.67
CA LEU A 611 5.63 -10.23 20.89
C LEU A 611 6.51 -9.84 19.69
N GLN A 612 7.82 -9.65 19.91
CA GLN A 612 8.75 -9.31 18.83
C GLN A 612 8.74 -10.39 17.73
N SER A 613 8.74 -11.66 18.12
CA SER A 613 8.69 -12.80 17.18
C SER A 613 7.39 -12.84 16.38
N ASP A 614 6.25 -12.61 17.06
CA ASP A 614 4.94 -12.63 16.41
C ASP A 614 4.75 -11.47 15.44
N LEU A 615 5.24 -10.27 15.79
CA LEU A 615 5.23 -9.12 14.89
C LEU A 615 6.15 -9.34 13.68
N THR A 616 7.35 -9.90 13.88
CA THR A 616 8.30 -10.19 12.79
C THR A 616 7.73 -11.20 11.79
N ARG A 617 6.96 -12.17 12.26
CA ARG A 617 6.35 -13.20 11.41
C ARG A 617 5.39 -12.61 10.37
N VAL A 618 4.66 -11.55 10.68
CA VAL A 618 3.60 -11.00 9.83
C VAL A 618 4.03 -9.80 9.02
N ILE A 619 5.19 -9.20 9.31
CA ILE A 619 5.61 -7.91 8.75
C ILE A 619 5.76 -7.96 7.21
N VAL A 620 6.36 -9.03 6.68
CA VAL A 620 6.57 -9.20 5.24
C VAL A 620 5.23 -9.27 4.52
N GLN A 621 4.30 -10.09 5.05
CA GLN A 621 2.96 -10.23 4.47
C GLN A 621 2.18 -8.90 4.49
N ILE A 622 2.32 -8.11 5.56
CA ILE A 622 1.66 -6.80 5.67
C ILE A 622 2.17 -5.85 4.57
N ASN A 623 3.49 -5.76 4.38
CA ASN A 623 4.08 -4.90 3.35
C ASN A 623 3.71 -5.38 1.93
N ASP A 624 3.77 -6.67 1.66
CA ASP A 624 3.38 -7.24 0.37
C ASP A 624 1.91 -6.92 0.05
N ARG A 625 1.01 -7.10 1.03
CA ARG A 625 -0.41 -6.78 0.85
C ARG A 625 -0.67 -5.29 0.65
N GLU A 626 0.05 -4.43 1.34
CA GLU A 626 -0.07 -2.98 1.10
C GLU A 626 0.31 -2.62 -0.34
N LYS A 627 1.42 -3.16 -0.84
CA LYS A 627 1.87 -2.96 -2.22
C LYS A 627 0.87 -3.49 -3.24
N GLU A 628 0.38 -4.72 -3.08
CA GLU A 628 -0.63 -5.32 -3.98
C GLU A 628 -1.92 -4.51 -4.06
N VAL A 629 -2.39 -4.01 -2.91
CA VAL A 629 -3.60 -3.16 -2.88
C VAL A 629 -3.38 -1.85 -3.63
N GLN A 630 -2.22 -1.23 -3.47
CA GLN A 630 -1.89 0.02 -4.18
C GLN A 630 -1.78 -0.20 -5.68
N GLU A 631 -1.15 -1.30 -6.11
CA GLU A 631 -1.09 -1.69 -7.51
C GLU A 631 -2.50 -1.90 -8.09
N ALA A 632 -3.42 -2.53 -7.33
CA ALA A 632 -4.80 -2.72 -7.75
C ALA A 632 -5.60 -1.40 -7.87
N GLU A 633 -5.44 -0.51 -6.89
CA GLU A 633 -6.08 0.82 -6.91
C GLU A 633 -5.54 1.68 -8.07
N ALA A 634 -4.23 1.62 -8.33
CA ALA A 634 -3.59 2.29 -9.47
C ALA A 634 -4.05 1.70 -10.82
N ASP A 635 -4.14 0.38 -10.93
CA ASP A 635 -4.63 -0.29 -12.13
C ASP A 635 -6.08 0.13 -12.47
N LEU A 636 -6.97 0.20 -11.48
CA LEU A 636 -8.33 0.67 -11.73
C LEU A 636 -8.34 2.11 -12.25
N ALA A 637 -7.57 2.99 -11.62
CA ALA A 637 -7.45 4.37 -12.07
C ALA A 637 -6.87 4.47 -13.48
N GLY A 638 -5.89 3.63 -13.82
CA GLY A 638 -5.29 3.53 -15.15
C GLY A 638 -6.29 3.07 -16.21
N LEU A 639 -7.07 2.01 -15.94
CA LEU A 639 -8.12 1.52 -16.85
C LEU A 639 -9.18 2.60 -17.11
N GLN A 640 -9.64 3.30 -16.07
CA GLN A 640 -10.60 4.39 -16.20
C GLN A 640 -10.05 5.55 -17.05
N LYS A 641 -8.77 5.91 -16.85
CA LYS A 641 -8.08 6.91 -17.70
C LYS A 641 -7.97 6.44 -19.14
N ALA A 642 -7.59 5.18 -19.37
CA ALA A 642 -7.50 4.60 -20.72
C ALA A 642 -8.86 4.58 -21.43
N GLN A 643 -9.93 4.19 -20.74
CA GLN A 643 -11.30 4.21 -21.25
C GLN A 643 -11.74 5.62 -21.65
N LEU A 644 -11.45 6.59 -20.81
CA LEU A 644 -11.72 8.00 -21.07
C LEU A 644 -10.99 8.50 -22.33
N MET A 645 -9.70 8.18 -22.45
CA MET A 645 -8.86 8.63 -23.55
C MET A 645 -9.16 7.91 -24.87
N LYS A 646 -9.64 6.67 -24.81
CA LYS A 646 -10.08 5.93 -25.98
C LYS A 646 -11.24 6.62 -26.71
N GLN A 647 -12.16 7.24 -25.99
CA GLN A 647 -13.26 8.04 -26.55
C GLN A 647 -12.78 9.35 -27.19
N ARG A 648 -11.51 9.72 -26.96
CA ARG A 648 -10.89 10.98 -27.40
C ARG A 648 -9.80 10.79 -28.46
N ILE A 649 -9.71 9.64 -29.06
CA ILE A 649 -8.77 9.38 -30.17
C ILE A 649 -9.00 10.41 -31.27
N GLY A 650 -7.92 11.03 -31.74
CA GLY A 650 -7.93 12.10 -32.72
C GLY A 650 -8.11 13.51 -32.16
N GLN A 651 -8.47 13.67 -30.88
CA GLN A 651 -8.56 14.99 -30.24
C GLN A 651 -7.17 15.54 -29.91
N VAL A 652 -7.05 16.87 -29.95
CA VAL A 652 -5.80 17.59 -29.67
C VAL A 652 -5.88 18.24 -28.29
N PHE A 653 -4.81 18.08 -27.53
CA PHE A 653 -4.66 18.63 -26.18
C PHE A 653 -3.37 19.45 -26.06
N GLN A 654 -3.37 20.39 -25.14
CA GLN A 654 -2.14 21.02 -24.62
C GLN A 654 -1.66 20.21 -23.42
N GLY A 655 -0.39 19.86 -23.40
CA GLY A 655 0.20 19.12 -22.30
C GLY A 655 1.57 19.65 -21.91
N VAL A 656 2.10 19.12 -20.84
CA VAL A 656 3.43 19.42 -20.31
C VAL A 656 4.26 18.14 -20.35
N ILE A 657 5.51 18.24 -20.78
CA ILE A 657 6.45 17.13 -20.78
C ILE A 657 6.85 16.82 -19.33
N THR A 658 6.49 15.64 -18.84
CA THR A 658 6.74 15.16 -17.48
C THR A 658 7.95 14.25 -17.36
N GLY A 659 8.39 13.65 -18.48
CA GLY A 659 9.56 12.80 -18.53
C GLY A 659 10.13 12.69 -19.95
N VAL A 660 11.45 12.52 -20.07
CA VAL A 660 12.12 12.36 -21.37
C VAL A 660 13.09 11.18 -21.29
N GLN A 661 12.95 10.27 -22.26
CA GLN A 661 13.75 9.05 -22.39
C GLN A 661 14.35 8.94 -23.80
N SER A 662 15.25 8.01 -24.00
CA SER A 662 15.88 7.77 -25.32
C SER A 662 14.90 7.36 -26.42
N TYR A 663 13.79 6.70 -26.05
CA TYR A 663 12.74 6.21 -26.97
C TYR A 663 11.58 7.20 -27.15
N GLY A 664 11.51 8.29 -26.37
CA GLY A 664 10.43 9.28 -26.49
C GLY A 664 10.30 10.18 -25.26
N PHE A 665 9.16 10.83 -25.13
CA PHE A 665 8.85 11.65 -23.96
C PHE A 665 7.40 11.48 -23.53
N PHE A 666 7.19 11.59 -22.25
CA PHE A 666 5.87 11.53 -21.60
C PHE A 666 5.27 12.94 -21.55
N VAL A 667 3.98 13.02 -21.82
CA VAL A 667 3.22 14.28 -21.80
C VAL A 667 2.00 14.10 -20.93
N GLU A 668 1.89 14.90 -19.90
CA GLU A 668 0.67 15.00 -19.09
C GLU A 668 -0.29 16.02 -19.70
N ILE A 669 -1.52 15.61 -19.90
CA ILE A 669 -2.62 16.44 -20.43
C ILE A 669 -3.72 16.57 -19.38
N GLU A 670 -4.36 17.74 -19.33
CA GLU A 670 -5.51 17.98 -18.48
C GLU A 670 -6.81 17.79 -19.27
N VAL A 671 -7.65 16.88 -18.75
CA VAL A 671 -8.96 16.58 -19.34
C VAL A 671 -10.05 17.23 -18.47
N PRO A 672 -10.94 18.07 -19.02
CA PRO A 672 -12.01 18.71 -18.25
C PRO A 672 -12.91 17.67 -17.56
N SER A 673 -13.19 17.88 -16.28
CA SER A 673 -13.99 16.96 -15.44
C SER A 673 -15.48 16.89 -15.82
N GLY A 674 -15.98 17.81 -16.63
CA GLY A 674 -17.39 17.86 -17.07
C GLY A 674 -17.83 16.75 -18.03
N ASP A 675 -16.87 16.09 -18.68
CA ASP A 675 -17.11 15.06 -19.70
C ASP A 675 -16.81 13.64 -19.22
N ALA A 676 -16.43 13.48 -17.95
CA ALA A 676 -15.97 12.20 -17.45
C ALA A 676 -17.04 11.52 -16.59
N GLU A 677 -17.40 10.27 -16.93
CA GLU A 677 -18.07 9.33 -16.04
C GLU A 677 -17.20 8.96 -14.82
N VAL A 678 -15.93 9.37 -14.82
CA VAL A 678 -14.99 9.19 -13.72
C VAL A 678 -15.35 10.16 -12.60
N LYS A 679 -15.68 9.64 -11.42
CA LYS A 679 -16.00 10.41 -10.22
C LYS A 679 -14.74 11.09 -9.68
N THR A 680 -14.32 12.17 -10.32
CA THR A 680 -13.33 13.10 -9.79
C THR A 680 -14.02 14.17 -8.93
N ASN A 681 -13.29 14.81 -8.04
CA ASN A 681 -13.81 15.96 -7.31
C ASN A 681 -14.34 17.00 -8.32
N PRO A 682 -15.57 17.48 -8.17
CA PRO A 682 -16.13 18.46 -9.10
C PRO A 682 -15.21 19.70 -9.21
N GLY A 683 -14.73 19.97 -10.43
CA GLY A 683 -13.91 21.15 -10.70
C GLY A 683 -12.39 20.90 -10.78
N VAL A 684 -11.90 19.69 -10.43
CA VAL A 684 -10.47 19.33 -10.59
C VAL A 684 -10.31 18.60 -11.93
N PRO A 685 -9.48 19.11 -12.88
CA PRO A 685 -9.24 18.43 -14.13
C PRO A 685 -8.56 17.08 -13.89
N LEU A 686 -8.96 16.07 -14.64
CA LEU A 686 -8.29 14.77 -14.62
C LEU A 686 -6.97 14.88 -15.38
N ARG A 687 -5.86 14.49 -14.75
CA ARG A 687 -4.55 14.45 -15.37
C ARG A 687 -4.26 13.07 -15.92
N VAL A 688 -3.87 13.02 -17.18
CA VAL A 688 -3.60 11.79 -17.93
C VAL A 688 -2.26 11.91 -18.62
N GLU A 689 -1.38 10.96 -18.39
CA GLU A 689 -0.08 10.87 -19.05
C GLU A 689 -0.13 9.96 -20.29
N GLY A 690 0.59 10.36 -21.36
CA GLY A 690 0.73 9.56 -22.55
C GLY A 690 2.13 9.70 -23.16
N LEU A 691 2.53 8.74 -23.99
CA LEU A 691 3.85 8.66 -24.61
C LEU A 691 3.83 9.21 -26.03
N VAL A 692 4.75 10.13 -26.31
CA VAL A 692 5.15 10.47 -27.68
C VAL A 692 6.43 9.71 -28.02
N HIS A 693 6.33 8.62 -28.76
CA HIS A 693 7.47 7.81 -29.15
C HIS A 693 8.35 8.54 -30.19
N VAL A 694 9.68 8.44 -30.08
CA VAL A 694 10.63 9.14 -30.96
C VAL A 694 10.42 8.79 -32.44
N SER A 695 9.95 7.58 -32.77
CA SER A 695 9.63 7.19 -34.16
C SER A 695 8.44 7.96 -34.76
N SER A 696 7.61 8.62 -33.96
CA SER A 696 6.52 9.48 -34.43
C SER A 696 7.03 10.86 -34.87
N LEU A 697 8.22 11.27 -34.42
CA LEU A 697 8.88 12.52 -34.76
C LEU A 697 9.64 12.37 -36.08
N LYS A 698 8.92 12.48 -37.22
CA LYS A 698 9.47 12.23 -38.55
C LYS A 698 10.20 13.44 -39.17
N ASP A 699 10.23 14.55 -38.48
CA ASP A 699 10.80 15.82 -38.95
C ASP A 699 12.33 15.87 -38.83
N ASP A 700 12.93 15.10 -37.92
CA ASP A 700 14.39 14.99 -37.74
C ASP A 700 14.77 13.68 -37.01
N TRP A 701 16.08 13.49 -36.88
CA TRP A 701 16.65 12.47 -35.98
C TRP A 701 16.97 13.11 -34.66
N TYR A 702 16.35 12.59 -33.57
CA TYR A 702 16.49 13.12 -32.21
C TYR A 702 17.51 12.35 -31.39
N GLU A 703 18.39 13.08 -30.72
CA GLU A 703 19.41 12.56 -29.79
C GLU A 703 19.03 12.86 -28.36
N TYR A 704 19.02 11.83 -27.53
CA TYR A 704 18.73 11.96 -26.10
C TYR A 704 19.94 12.47 -25.33
N ARG A 705 19.73 13.47 -24.47
CA ARG A 705 20.73 14.04 -23.57
C ARG A 705 20.29 13.86 -22.13
N ALA A 706 20.75 12.79 -21.47
CA ALA A 706 20.33 12.39 -20.13
C ALA A 706 20.51 13.52 -19.10
N ARG A 707 21.66 14.21 -19.07
CA ARG A 707 21.91 15.32 -18.11
C ARG A 707 20.96 16.50 -18.23
N GLN A 708 20.30 16.67 -19.37
CA GLN A 708 19.34 17.77 -19.64
C GLN A 708 17.90 17.26 -19.68
N GLN A 709 17.70 15.95 -19.56
CA GLN A 709 16.42 15.27 -19.82
C GLN A 709 15.70 15.87 -21.03
N ALA A 710 16.35 15.75 -22.19
CA ALA A 710 15.88 16.39 -23.41
C ALA A 710 16.23 15.61 -24.66
N LEU A 711 15.34 15.65 -25.66
CA LEU A 711 15.57 15.17 -27.03
C LEU A 711 15.93 16.37 -27.91
N PHE A 712 17.04 16.30 -28.66
CA PHE A 712 17.51 17.34 -29.57
C PHE A 712 17.55 16.85 -31.01
N GLY A 713 16.88 17.57 -31.91
CA GLY A 713 16.95 17.33 -33.34
C GLY A 713 18.32 17.71 -33.94
N ARG A 714 18.89 16.81 -34.73
CA ARG A 714 20.24 17.00 -35.30
C ARG A 714 20.28 18.12 -36.38
N LYS A 715 19.22 18.27 -37.18
CA LYS A 715 19.14 19.19 -38.30
C LYS A 715 18.32 20.44 -37.99
N ASN A 716 17.06 20.21 -37.48
CA ASN A 716 16.10 21.29 -37.22
C ASN A 716 16.37 22.03 -35.92
N ARG A 717 17.27 21.51 -35.05
CA ARG A 717 17.59 22.03 -33.71
C ARG A 717 16.36 22.14 -32.79
N ALA A 718 15.24 21.55 -33.15
CA ALA A 718 14.10 21.46 -32.27
C ALA A 718 14.48 20.67 -31.02
N SER A 719 13.91 21.02 -29.89
CA SER A 719 14.16 20.29 -28.65
C SER A 719 12.83 20.05 -27.92
N TYR A 720 12.74 18.90 -27.27
CA TYR A 720 11.70 18.54 -26.33
C TYR A 720 12.34 18.33 -24.98
N ARG A 721 12.05 19.18 -24.03
CA ARG A 721 12.67 19.19 -22.70
C ARG A 721 11.63 18.95 -21.63
N LEU A 722 12.05 18.46 -20.51
CA LEU A 722 11.26 18.41 -19.30
C LEU A 722 10.62 19.79 -19.01
N GLY A 723 9.33 19.83 -18.71
CA GLY A 723 8.58 21.07 -18.44
C GLY A 723 8.10 21.86 -19.68
N ASP A 724 8.54 21.51 -20.91
CA ASP A 724 8.06 22.17 -22.12
C ASP A 724 6.56 21.89 -22.34
N ARG A 725 5.83 22.92 -22.81
CA ARG A 725 4.45 22.78 -23.25
C ARG A 725 4.39 22.34 -24.69
N VAL A 726 3.60 21.30 -24.98
CA VAL A 726 3.46 20.74 -26.32
C VAL A 726 1.99 20.52 -26.68
N SER A 727 1.66 20.67 -27.97
CA SER A 727 0.36 20.27 -28.50
C SER A 727 0.47 18.84 -28.98
N VAL A 728 -0.39 17.97 -28.46
CA VAL A 728 -0.41 16.55 -28.78
C VAL A 728 -1.81 16.08 -29.18
N GLN A 729 -1.86 15.10 -30.08
CA GLN A 729 -3.08 14.42 -30.47
C GLN A 729 -3.04 12.98 -29.97
N VAL A 730 -4.16 12.49 -29.46
CA VAL A 730 -4.31 11.07 -29.07
C VAL A 730 -4.31 10.22 -30.32
N LYS A 731 -3.31 9.35 -30.48
CA LYS A 731 -3.14 8.47 -31.62
C LYS A 731 -3.83 7.13 -31.43
N SER A 732 -3.52 6.46 -30.34
CA SER A 732 -4.05 5.13 -29.98
C SER A 732 -4.07 4.95 -28.46
N VAL A 733 -4.88 4.02 -27.99
CA VAL A 733 -4.97 3.66 -26.58
C VAL A 733 -5.02 2.14 -26.48
N ASP A 734 -4.03 1.55 -25.81
CA ASP A 734 -4.09 0.16 -25.37
C ASP A 734 -4.77 0.14 -23.99
N TYR A 735 -6.02 -0.30 -23.98
CA TYR A 735 -6.84 -0.28 -22.77
C TYR A 735 -6.27 -1.17 -21.66
N TYR A 736 -5.90 -2.41 -21.96
CA TYR A 736 -5.44 -3.35 -20.94
C TYR A 736 -4.07 -2.99 -20.38
N ARG A 737 -3.17 -2.51 -21.24
CA ARG A 737 -1.85 -2.03 -20.82
C ARG A 737 -1.88 -0.59 -20.27
N GLN A 738 -3.04 0.08 -20.35
CA GLN A 738 -3.25 1.47 -19.91
C GLN A 738 -2.32 2.46 -20.62
N GLN A 739 -1.87 2.13 -21.82
CA GLN A 739 -0.92 2.93 -22.59
C GLN A 739 -1.66 3.88 -23.55
N ILE A 740 -1.25 5.12 -23.53
CA ILE A 740 -1.83 6.19 -24.34
C ILE A 740 -0.72 6.72 -25.24
N ASP A 741 -0.82 6.42 -26.54
CA ASP A 741 0.10 6.94 -27.53
C ASP A 741 -0.35 8.31 -28.01
N LEU A 742 0.58 9.23 -28.00
CA LEU A 742 0.39 10.60 -28.44
C LEU A 742 1.28 10.90 -29.65
N VAL A 743 0.87 11.89 -30.47
CA VAL A 743 1.70 12.45 -31.52
C VAL A 743 1.70 13.97 -31.46
N THR A 744 2.83 14.61 -31.76
CA THR A 744 2.95 16.06 -31.75
C THR A 744 2.19 16.68 -32.91
N VAL A 745 1.54 17.84 -32.66
CA VAL A 745 0.80 18.61 -33.66
C VAL A 745 1.52 19.92 -33.88
N GLY A 746 1.69 20.35 -35.16
CA GLY A 746 2.26 21.66 -35.49
C GLY A 746 1.34 22.80 -35.14
N SER A 747 1.88 24.05 -35.17
CA SER A 747 1.11 25.29 -34.95
C SER A 747 0.00 25.54 -35.99
N ASP A 748 0.03 24.79 -37.10
CA ASP A 748 -0.96 24.77 -38.18
C ASP A 748 -2.07 23.72 -37.96
N GLY A 749 -2.06 23.00 -36.83
CA GLY A 749 -3.03 21.94 -36.51
C GLY A 749 -2.80 20.63 -37.27
N LEU A 750 -1.74 20.51 -38.05
CA LEU A 750 -1.37 19.30 -38.76
C LEU A 750 -0.41 18.43 -37.93
N VAL A 751 -0.67 17.12 -37.90
CA VAL A 751 0.21 16.15 -37.24
C VAL A 751 1.58 16.16 -37.91
N LYS A 752 2.63 16.52 -37.19
CA LYS A 752 3.97 16.53 -37.71
C LYS A 752 4.36 15.11 -38.11
N GLY A 753 4.41 14.84 -39.42
CA GLY A 753 4.97 13.60 -39.93
C GLY A 753 4.02 12.56 -40.56
N LEU A 754 2.75 12.84 -40.76
CA LEU A 754 1.89 11.97 -41.60
C LEU A 754 2.16 12.13 -43.08
N GLY A 755 3.22 11.48 -43.56
CA GLY A 755 3.33 11.11 -44.99
C GLY A 755 2.58 9.80 -45.17
N VAL A 756 1.66 9.76 -46.19
CA VAL A 756 0.89 8.59 -46.57
C VAL A 756 1.82 7.43 -46.91
N GLY A 757 1.74 6.35 -46.17
CA GLY A 757 2.50 5.13 -46.42
C GLY A 757 2.41 4.17 -45.24
N GLY A 758 1.41 3.29 -45.29
CA GLY A 758 1.20 2.29 -44.26
C GLY A 758 2.30 1.24 -44.20
N VAL A 759 2.73 0.90 -42.99
CA VAL A 759 3.17 -0.45 -42.63
C VAL A 759 2.80 -0.64 -41.17
N ASN A 760 1.91 -1.61 -40.92
CA ASN A 760 1.64 -2.14 -39.60
C ASN A 760 2.90 -2.86 -39.07
N GLY A 761 3.62 -2.26 -38.19
CA GLY A 761 4.63 -2.90 -37.37
C GLY A 761 4.11 -2.95 -35.93
N ASP A 762 4.04 -4.13 -35.40
CA ASP A 762 3.60 -4.39 -34.03
C ASP A 762 4.54 -3.69 -33.04
N ILE A 763 4.04 -2.71 -32.29
CA ILE A 763 4.84 -1.89 -31.36
C ILE A 763 4.97 -2.59 -29.99
N SER A 764 4.41 -3.80 -29.87
CA SER A 764 4.36 -4.55 -28.61
C SER A 764 5.72 -4.89 -27.99
N ASP A 765 6.81 -4.86 -28.76
CA ASP A 765 8.12 -5.31 -28.31
C ASP A 765 9.00 -4.23 -27.64
N ILE A 766 8.54 -2.97 -27.64
CA ILE A 766 9.40 -1.83 -27.22
C ILE A 766 9.17 -1.42 -25.74
N TYR A 767 8.00 -1.74 -25.19
CA TYR A 767 7.63 -1.27 -23.86
C TYR A 767 8.21 -2.08 -22.69
N LEU A 768 8.73 -3.28 -22.95
CA LEU A 768 9.34 -4.13 -21.92
C LEU A 768 10.83 -3.82 -21.66
N ALA A 769 11.40 -2.92 -22.45
CA ALA A 769 12.81 -2.51 -22.29
C ALA A 769 13.02 -1.45 -21.18
N ASN A 770 11.96 -0.87 -20.64
CA ASN A 770 12.06 0.29 -19.75
C ASN A 770 12.25 -0.02 -18.28
N ASP A 771 12.05 -1.27 -17.90
CA ASP A 771 12.39 -1.71 -16.56
C ASP A 771 13.84 -2.24 -16.45
N LEU A 772 14.61 -2.17 -17.55
CA LEU A 772 16.00 -2.57 -17.61
C LEU A 772 16.80 -1.34 -17.99
N GLU A 773 17.60 -0.85 -17.07
CA GLU A 773 18.57 0.22 -17.30
C GLU A 773 19.41 -0.05 -18.54
N ALA A 774 19.75 1.04 -19.24
CA ALA A 774 20.39 1.10 -20.57
C ALA A 774 21.83 0.58 -20.61
N ASP A 775 22.07 -0.68 -20.24
CA ASP A 775 23.41 -1.30 -20.32
C ASP A 775 23.45 -2.64 -21.06
N ASP A 776 22.38 -3.09 -21.71
CA ASP A 776 22.41 -4.29 -22.56
C ASP A 776 22.68 -3.97 -24.05
N LEU A 777 23.86 -3.43 -24.32
CA LEU A 777 24.49 -3.59 -25.62
C LEU A 777 25.08 -5.00 -25.66
N ASP A 778 24.50 -5.86 -26.49
CA ASP A 778 24.98 -7.20 -26.81
C ASP A 778 26.44 -7.14 -27.32
N PRO A 779 27.43 -7.71 -26.60
CA PRO A 779 28.83 -7.66 -27.03
C PRO A 779 29.19 -8.69 -28.10
N TYR A 780 28.22 -9.39 -28.70
CA TYR A 780 28.48 -10.45 -29.70
C TYR A 780 27.95 -10.14 -31.11
N ALA A 781 27.69 -8.88 -31.46
CA ALA A 781 27.35 -8.51 -32.82
C ALA A 781 28.61 -8.11 -33.64
N GLU A 782 29.71 -8.87 -33.53
CA GLU A 782 30.82 -8.92 -34.50
C GLU A 782 31.58 -10.25 -34.35
N GLU A 783 31.14 -11.25 -35.12
CA GLU A 783 31.87 -12.15 -36.01
C GLU A 783 30.91 -13.10 -36.70
#